data_a95ac2cf8f4eacb877b66b29fc74a273
#
_entry.id   a95ac2cf8f4eacb877b66b29fc74a273
#
_cell.length_a   1.000
_cell.length_b   1.000
_cell.length_c   1.000
_cell.angle_alpha   90.00
_cell.angle_beta   90.00
_cell.angle_gamma   90.00
#
_symmetry.space_group_name_H-M   'P 1'
#
loop_
_entity.id
_entity.type
_entity.pdbx_description
1 polymer ?
#
loop_
_entity_poly.entity_id
_entity_poly.type
_entity_poly.pdbx_seq_one_letter_code
_entity_poly.pdbx_strand_id
1 'polypeptide(L)'
;MREWNLKLGDPLSLTLAADARFGKTNYFNDQIWELTLGSGEPPAVALQTTFGLRARSLRLFPRFSDGNSSLSDPASFAIPPIIHRFFPNFITVSFTPFPGIKVLAEYWIPSSQEVTGRFSISNQNEENQKIQLEFAAQLAPSPDGQRMAPREMEAASVLVGATGGLIPLVFITGGAVPGNGPYPSLVVGIDLLPGGTRQINWSQAAFETIEASFEAARQLTSRNLDAENAHIQMVNSTQVDILTGDPDWDAAFAFSQKVALGSFLQPVSQLPNPSYVISRQPDYGFSLIGDGRDYGYLWSGQTPYDTYYLSGILLPSYPHLVKGLLENFLSIQDESGFIDWKVGIAGQRSQLLATPLLTSLTWWIYQATSDQEFISKAFPKLLAFTKAWFAPAQDRDGDGIPEWSHAMQSGFEDHPLFSYWQTWSQGANISVAESPALCAFLFRECQLLIKIAKLTGQMEEILPLQSMQNNLRAAVEISWDSKLAGYQYWDRDSHYSTTYEPLGEHQGDGEIILNRNFTHPIRLLIRIKSKGGTQRYPQVFIHGESPTGQHLVERIQTEDFQWFLETGTATGERTYNMLERVQFLGLAEDDLISFHVVGFSCQDHTTLLPIWAGIPALERVQALVDDTIANPERFWKPYGIPACYSLSPEDPNLPCQNVYLPWNTMIGEGLLVYGYRKLAAELVTRLMKAIIKSLKQENIFRRYYHAETGQGAGERNALDGLAPIGLFLQTLGVELLSSQKVKLRGFNPFPWPVTVKYRGLTVLRQSDKTMVIFPNGQTVSIDNDDQPRVVSLD
;
A
#
# COMPACT_ATOMS: atom_id res chain seq x y z
N MET A 1 23.97 -12.93 -2.48
CA MET A 1 22.76 -12.59 -1.71
C MET A 1 23.13 -12.45 -0.24
N ARG A 2 22.55 -11.49 0.45
CA ARG A 2 22.83 -11.22 1.86
C ARG A 2 22.28 -12.35 2.76
N GLU A 3 23.06 -12.76 3.73
CA GLU A 3 22.62 -13.62 4.81
C GLU A 3 22.29 -12.75 6.03
N TRP A 4 21.12 -12.93 6.60
CA TRP A 4 20.61 -12.16 7.72
C TRP A 4 20.81 -12.93 9.04
N ASN A 5 20.88 -12.21 10.16
CA ASN A 5 20.91 -12.81 11.50
C ASN A 5 19.89 -12.10 12.40
N LEU A 6 18.61 -12.08 11.95
CA LEU A 6 17.53 -11.37 12.62
C LEU A 6 16.93 -12.22 13.73
N LYS A 7 16.70 -11.61 14.89
CA LYS A 7 16.12 -12.22 16.10
C LYS A 7 14.79 -11.58 16.43
N LEU A 8 14.09 -12.16 17.39
CA LEU A 8 12.94 -11.49 18.01
C LEU A 8 13.38 -10.15 18.62
N GLY A 9 12.64 -9.08 18.32
CA GLY A 9 12.99 -7.71 18.70
C GLY A 9 13.72 -6.91 17.61
N ASP A 10 14.21 -7.56 16.55
CA ASP A 10 14.64 -6.90 15.32
C ASP A 10 13.43 -6.58 14.42
N PRO A 11 13.58 -5.72 13.39
CA PRO A 11 12.52 -5.51 12.41
C PRO A 11 12.17 -6.80 11.67
N LEU A 12 10.94 -7.27 11.80
CA LEU A 12 10.47 -8.51 11.19
C LEU A 12 9.14 -8.32 10.46
N SER A 13 8.93 -9.11 9.38
CA SER A 13 7.62 -9.31 8.73
C SER A 13 7.57 -10.74 8.21
N LEU A 14 6.82 -11.60 8.89
CA LEU A 14 6.93 -13.06 8.75
C LEU A 14 5.75 -13.71 8.02
N THR A 15 4.96 -12.92 7.29
CA THR A 15 3.91 -13.44 6.40
C THR A 15 4.52 -14.11 5.18
N LEU A 16 4.01 -15.29 4.84
CA LEU A 16 4.42 -16.12 3.70
C LEU A 16 3.19 -16.50 2.87
N ALA A 17 3.31 -16.43 1.55
CA ALA A 17 2.28 -16.86 0.62
C ALA A 17 2.91 -17.37 -0.69
N ALA A 18 2.15 -18.01 -1.55
CA ALA A 18 2.63 -18.37 -2.88
C ALA A 18 3.09 -17.11 -3.64
N ASP A 19 4.23 -17.19 -4.30
CA ASP A 19 4.79 -16.10 -5.08
C ASP A 19 4.41 -16.27 -6.56
N ALA A 20 3.72 -15.29 -7.10
CA ALA A 20 3.23 -15.32 -8.48
C ALA A 20 4.33 -15.48 -9.53
N ARG A 21 5.60 -15.23 -9.19
CA ARG A 21 6.76 -15.40 -10.07
C ARG A 21 7.19 -16.87 -10.24
N PHE A 22 6.80 -17.76 -9.31
CA PHE A 22 7.25 -19.16 -9.29
C PHE A 22 6.11 -20.16 -9.43
N GLY A 23 5.01 -19.92 -8.75
CA GLY A 23 3.98 -20.90 -8.54
C GLY A 23 2.61 -20.45 -9.01
N LYS A 24 1.66 -21.35 -8.80
CA LYS A 24 0.26 -21.09 -9.07
C LYS A 24 -0.35 -20.37 -7.87
N THR A 25 -0.68 -19.11 -8.02
CA THR A 25 -1.54 -18.40 -7.09
C THR A 25 -3.00 -18.64 -7.47
N ASN A 26 -3.86 -18.86 -6.47
CA ASN A 26 -5.29 -19.03 -6.67
C ASN A 26 -6.02 -17.83 -6.04
N TYR A 27 -6.50 -16.93 -6.86
CA TYR A 27 -7.17 -15.70 -6.40
C TYR A 27 -8.41 -15.97 -5.54
N PHE A 28 -9.11 -17.08 -5.78
CA PHE A 28 -10.35 -17.40 -5.05
C PHE A 28 -10.14 -18.25 -3.80
N ASN A 29 -8.96 -18.86 -3.67
CA ASN A 29 -8.59 -19.74 -2.56
C ASN A 29 -7.09 -19.66 -2.30
N ASP A 30 -6.64 -18.51 -1.79
CA ASP A 30 -5.25 -18.24 -1.46
C ASP A 30 -5.01 -18.46 0.04
N GLN A 31 -4.25 -19.48 0.38
CA GLN A 31 -3.92 -19.81 1.77
C GLN A 31 -2.63 -19.12 2.16
N ILE A 32 -2.76 -18.12 2.99
CA ILE A 32 -1.66 -17.25 3.45
C ILE A 32 -1.23 -17.69 4.85
N TRP A 33 0.07 -17.70 5.08
CA TRP A 33 0.67 -18.18 6.32
C TRP A 33 1.45 -17.08 7.04
N GLU A 34 1.55 -17.23 8.36
CA GLU A 34 2.38 -16.39 9.22
C GLU A 34 3.28 -17.28 10.05
N LEU A 35 4.59 -16.99 10.08
CA LEU A 35 5.52 -17.64 10.99
C LEU A 35 5.57 -16.87 12.30
N THR A 36 5.32 -17.54 13.41
CA THR A 36 5.43 -16.97 14.77
C THR A 36 6.64 -17.52 15.50
N LEU A 37 7.29 -16.67 16.31
CA LEU A 37 8.49 -17.02 17.06
C LEU A 37 8.20 -16.91 18.58
N GLY A 38 7.48 -17.89 19.13
CA GLY A 38 7.19 -17.97 20.55
C GLY A 38 5.84 -17.45 21.00
N SER A 39 4.97 -17.01 20.07
CA SER A 39 3.59 -16.65 20.40
C SER A 39 2.63 -17.84 20.27
N GLY A 40 1.41 -17.67 20.83
CA GLY A 40 0.32 -18.65 20.79
C GLY A 40 0.41 -19.70 21.91
N GLU A 41 -0.53 -20.64 21.88
CA GLU A 41 -0.62 -21.74 22.86
C GLU A 41 -0.53 -23.09 22.17
N PRO A 42 0.52 -23.89 22.47
CA PRO A 42 1.69 -23.52 23.27
C PRO A 42 2.58 -22.51 22.55
N PRO A 43 3.45 -21.77 23.27
CA PRO A 43 4.52 -21.00 22.65
C PRO A 43 5.39 -21.92 21.78
N ALA A 44 5.64 -21.53 20.54
CA ALA A 44 6.41 -22.34 19.59
C ALA A 44 6.94 -21.50 18.40
N VAL A 45 7.92 -22.06 17.69
CA VAL A 45 8.19 -21.65 16.31
C VAL A 45 7.10 -22.28 15.44
N ALA A 46 6.05 -21.56 15.16
CA ALA A 46 4.85 -22.09 14.51
C ALA A 46 4.51 -21.38 13.22
N LEU A 47 4.12 -22.15 12.21
CA LEU A 47 3.50 -21.64 11.00
C LEU A 47 1.98 -21.71 11.17
N GLN A 48 1.28 -20.60 10.98
CA GLN A 48 -0.17 -20.51 11.22
C GLN A 48 -0.95 -19.87 10.08
N THR A 49 -2.21 -20.27 9.93
CA THR A 49 -3.18 -19.72 8.98
C THR A 49 -4.60 -19.82 9.53
N THR A 50 -5.52 -19.04 8.98
CA THR A 50 -6.97 -19.18 9.20
C THR A 50 -7.69 -19.68 7.94
N PHE A 51 -6.96 -19.93 6.85
CA PHE A 51 -7.52 -20.28 5.55
C PHE A 51 -8.56 -19.26 5.04
N GLY A 52 -8.31 -17.94 5.23
CA GLY A 52 -9.27 -16.91 4.87
C GLY A 52 -10.55 -16.95 5.73
N LEU A 53 -10.39 -17.15 7.04
CA LEU A 53 -11.46 -17.28 8.06
C LEU A 53 -12.30 -18.57 7.97
N ARG A 54 -11.89 -19.58 7.19
CA ARG A 54 -12.52 -20.92 7.19
C ARG A 54 -12.15 -21.77 8.38
N ALA A 55 -11.14 -21.35 9.16
CA ALA A 55 -10.81 -21.88 10.48
C ALA A 55 -10.55 -20.71 11.43
N ARG A 56 -10.69 -20.92 12.74
CA ARG A 56 -10.19 -19.97 13.72
C ARG A 56 -8.67 -19.92 13.70
N SER A 57 -8.04 -21.07 13.57
CA SER A 57 -6.59 -21.21 13.36
C SER A 57 -6.21 -22.62 12.95
N LEU A 58 -5.19 -22.78 12.12
CA LEU A 58 -4.35 -23.96 12.03
C LEU A 58 -2.94 -23.55 12.41
N ARG A 59 -2.30 -24.26 13.35
CA ARG A 59 -0.92 -24.06 13.76
C ARG A 59 -0.12 -25.35 13.57
N LEU A 60 1.02 -25.24 12.87
CA LEU A 60 1.98 -26.31 12.62
C LEU A 60 3.28 -25.98 13.36
N PHE A 61 3.73 -26.83 14.25
CA PHE A 61 4.93 -26.53 15.03
C PHE A 61 5.69 -27.80 15.45
N PRO A 62 7.05 -27.74 15.50
CA PRO A 62 7.87 -28.82 16.02
C PRO A 62 7.94 -28.76 17.55
N ARG A 63 8.00 -29.91 18.17
CA ARG A 63 8.42 -30.12 19.56
C ARG A 63 9.59 -31.09 19.56
N PHE A 64 10.59 -30.85 20.39
CA PHE A 64 11.79 -31.68 20.48
C PHE A 64 11.89 -32.32 21.85
N SER A 65 12.23 -33.60 21.92
CA SER A 65 12.47 -34.29 23.18
C SER A 65 13.81 -35.03 23.14
N ASP A 66 14.56 -34.94 24.23
CA ASP A 66 15.80 -35.69 24.49
C ASP A 66 15.56 -36.93 25.39
N GLY A 67 14.27 -37.25 25.64
CA GLY A 67 13.87 -38.31 26.54
C GLY A 67 13.67 -37.85 28.00
N ASN A 68 14.25 -36.74 28.41
CA ASN A 68 14.10 -36.18 29.75
C ASN A 68 13.14 -34.99 29.79
N SER A 69 13.18 -34.17 28.73
CA SER A 69 12.34 -32.98 28.55
C SER A 69 11.77 -32.90 27.16
N SER A 70 10.67 -32.13 27.01
CA SER A 70 10.05 -31.85 25.70
C SER A 70 9.85 -30.35 25.59
N LEU A 71 10.46 -29.74 24.55
CA LEU A 71 10.51 -28.29 24.34
C LEU A 71 9.80 -27.89 23.04
N SER A 72 8.94 -26.87 23.11
CA SER A 72 8.37 -26.16 21.96
C SER A 72 8.61 -24.66 22.08
N ASP A 73 8.69 -24.14 23.33
CA ASP A 73 8.84 -22.71 23.59
C ASP A 73 10.26 -22.23 23.23
N PRO A 74 10.41 -21.32 22.25
CA PRO A 74 11.71 -20.75 21.89
C PRO A 74 12.44 -20.03 23.03
N ALA A 75 11.73 -19.55 24.05
CA ALA A 75 12.34 -18.93 25.21
C ALA A 75 13.11 -19.95 26.09
N SER A 76 12.79 -21.24 25.96
CA SER A 76 13.44 -22.32 26.64
C SER A 76 14.57 -22.99 25.86
N PHE A 77 14.79 -22.55 24.60
CA PHE A 77 15.84 -23.11 23.76
C PHE A 77 17.23 -22.63 24.19
N ALA A 78 18.23 -23.50 24.07
CA ALA A 78 19.63 -23.15 24.35
C ALA A 78 20.13 -21.99 23.44
N ILE A 79 19.66 -21.93 22.19
CA ILE A 79 19.82 -20.77 21.31
C ILE A 79 18.45 -20.46 20.69
N PRO A 80 17.92 -19.24 20.87
CA PRO A 80 16.63 -18.84 20.30
C PRO A 80 16.66 -18.77 18.76
N PRO A 81 15.48 -18.66 18.11
CA PRO A 81 15.38 -18.59 16.66
C PRO A 81 16.10 -17.38 16.04
N ILE A 82 16.82 -17.64 14.95
CA ILE A 82 17.53 -16.68 14.13
C ILE A 82 17.09 -16.86 12.68
N ILE A 83 16.62 -15.80 12.04
CA ILE A 83 16.21 -15.79 10.63
C ILE A 83 17.44 -15.49 9.78
N HIS A 84 17.74 -16.35 8.81
CA HIS A 84 18.88 -16.21 7.93
C HIS A 84 18.50 -15.74 6.51
N ARG A 85 17.35 -16.19 5.99
CA ARG A 85 16.86 -15.85 4.65
C ARG A 85 15.37 -15.74 4.67
N PHE A 86 14.85 -14.80 3.89
CA PHE A 86 13.42 -14.61 3.73
C PHE A 86 13.08 -14.08 2.32
N PHE A 87 12.01 -14.63 1.76
CA PHE A 87 11.43 -14.27 0.47
C PHE A 87 9.91 -14.30 0.60
N PRO A 88 9.12 -13.85 -0.38
CA PRO A 88 7.66 -13.89 -0.30
C PRO A 88 7.09 -15.27 0.08
N ASN A 89 7.68 -16.35 -0.46
CA ASN A 89 7.23 -17.72 -0.31
C ASN A 89 8.20 -18.64 0.43
N PHE A 90 9.29 -18.11 1.01
CA PHE A 90 10.33 -18.94 1.63
C PHE A 90 11.01 -18.25 2.80
N ILE A 91 11.29 -19.01 3.87
CA ILE A 91 12.06 -18.53 5.01
C ILE A 91 12.94 -19.65 5.59
N THR A 92 14.14 -19.28 6.06
CA THR A 92 15.07 -20.18 6.76
C THR A 92 15.34 -19.64 8.17
N VAL A 93 15.14 -20.49 9.17
CA VAL A 93 15.31 -20.19 10.60
C VAL A 93 16.21 -21.24 11.24
N SER A 94 17.18 -20.83 12.04
CA SER A 94 17.94 -21.78 12.90
C SER A 94 17.66 -21.54 14.37
N PHE A 95 17.70 -22.60 15.16
CA PHE A 95 17.60 -22.58 16.61
C PHE A 95 18.26 -23.83 17.23
N THR A 96 18.49 -23.81 18.50
CA THR A 96 19.11 -24.92 19.23
C THR A 96 18.24 -25.29 20.44
N PRO A 97 17.34 -26.30 20.33
CA PRO A 97 16.47 -26.68 21.46
C PRO A 97 17.26 -27.15 22.67
N PHE A 98 18.21 -28.04 22.48
CA PHE A 98 19.09 -28.58 23.52
C PHE A 98 20.55 -28.23 23.24
N PRO A 99 21.41 -28.09 24.23
CA PRO A 99 22.83 -27.86 24.01
C PRO A 99 23.44 -28.85 23.00
N GLY A 100 24.06 -28.32 21.95
CA GLY A 100 24.70 -29.10 20.87
C GLY A 100 23.74 -29.71 19.84
N ILE A 101 22.43 -29.55 19.96
CA ILE A 101 21.45 -30.00 18.93
C ILE A 101 20.96 -28.78 18.12
N LYS A 102 21.59 -28.58 16.98
CA LYS A 102 21.21 -27.47 16.08
C LYS A 102 20.12 -27.92 15.10
N VAL A 103 19.10 -27.10 14.94
CA VAL A 103 18.02 -27.26 13.97
C VAL A 103 18.07 -26.12 12.95
N LEU A 104 18.07 -26.47 11.67
CA LEU A 104 17.78 -25.55 10.56
C LEU A 104 16.41 -25.90 10.02
N ALA A 105 15.47 -24.99 10.17
CA ALA A 105 14.07 -25.11 9.69
C ALA A 105 13.88 -24.26 8.44
N GLU A 106 13.36 -24.89 7.39
CA GLU A 106 13.02 -24.26 6.12
C GLU A 106 11.51 -24.37 5.91
N TYR A 107 10.87 -23.27 5.53
CA TYR A 107 9.43 -23.17 5.25
C TYR A 107 9.24 -22.62 3.84
N TRP A 108 8.47 -23.30 3.00
CA TRP A 108 8.26 -22.94 1.61
C TRP A 108 6.78 -23.10 1.21
N ILE A 109 6.24 -22.08 0.51
CA ILE A 109 4.88 -22.03 -0.01
C ILE A 109 4.94 -22.13 -1.55
N PRO A 110 4.85 -23.33 -2.14
CA PRO A 110 4.97 -23.53 -3.59
C PRO A 110 3.71 -23.11 -4.37
N SER A 111 2.54 -23.16 -3.74
CA SER A 111 1.25 -22.78 -4.32
C SER A 111 0.30 -22.26 -3.25
N SER A 112 -0.81 -21.66 -3.67
CA SER A 112 -1.82 -21.10 -2.75
C SER A 112 -2.44 -22.10 -1.77
N GLN A 113 -2.37 -23.39 -2.02
CA GLN A 113 -3.07 -24.42 -1.21
C GLN A 113 -2.11 -25.42 -0.55
N GLU A 114 -0.82 -25.15 -0.64
CA GLU A 114 0.22 -26.09 -0.24
C GLU A 114 1.33 -25.38 0.52
N VAL A 115 1.82 -25.99 1.59
CA VAL A 115 3.03 -25.60 2.30
C VAL A 115 3.87 -26.81 2.64
N THR A 116 5.18 -26.64 2.55
CA THR A 116 6.14 -27.69 2.90
C THR A 116 7.36 -27.10 3.60
N GLY A 117 8.17 -27.94 4.16
CA GLY A 117 9.40 -27.55 4.79
C GLY A 117 10.29 -28.73 5.14
N ARG A 118 11.44 -28.39 5.71
CA ARG A 118 12.44 -29.36 6.11
C ARG A 118 13.05 -28.98 7.46
N PHE A 119 13.23 -29.94 8.34
CA PHE A 119 14.06 -29.81 9.54
C PHE A 119 15.35 -30.55 9.31
N SER A 120 16.48 -29.84 9.30
CA SER A 120 17.83 -30.42 9.30
C SER A 120 18.36 -30.35 10.73
N ILE A 121 18.45 -31.52 11.40
CA ILE A 121 18.80 -31.63 12.82
C ILE A 121 20.20 -32.21 12.91
N SER A 122 21.12 -31.46 13.51
CA SER A 122 22.55 -31.77 13.58
C SER A 122 23.02 -31.94 15.03
N ASN A 123 23.80 -32.95 15.29
CA ASN A 123 24.46 -33.18 16.57
C ASN A 123 25.88 -32.56 16.55
N GLN A 124 26.11 -31.54 17.36
CA GLN A 124 27.42 -30.89 17.54
C GLN A 124 28.19 -31.40 18.77
N ASN A 125 27.61 -32.35 19.50
CA ASN A 125 28.25 -32.97 20.65
C ASN A 125 29.19 -34.11 20.20
N GLU A 126 30.11 -34.51 21.08
CA GLU A 126 31.03 -35.62 20.86
C GLU A 126 30.38 -37.00 21.11
N GLU A 127 29.17 -37.03 21.70
CA GLU A 127 28.43 -38.22 22.03
C GLU A 127 27.21 -38.42 21.13
N ASN A 128 26.77 -39.68 20.99
CA ASN A 128 25.54 -40.02 20.30
C ASN A 128 24.33 -39.39 21.02
N GLN A 129 23.45 -38.80 20.23
CA GLN A 129 22.23 -38.18 20.73
C GLN A 129 20.99 -38.88 20.16
N LYS A 130 20.00 -39.10 21.00
CA LYS A 130 18.69 -39.60 20.61
C LYS A 130 17.68 -38.46 20.79
N ILE A 131 17.12 -38.02 19.73
CA ILE A 131 16.14 -36.92 19.72
C ILE A 131 14.84 -37.44 19.14
N GLN A 132 13.73 -37.00 19.68
CA GLN A 132 12.41 -37.20 19.12
C GLN A 132 11.87 -35.89 18.58
N LEU A 133 11.54 -35.85 17.29
CA LEU A 133 10.81 -34.76 16.70
C LEU A 133 9.32 -35.10 16.70
N GLU A 134 8.54 -34.33 17.42
CA GLU A 134 7.08 -34.37 17.39
C GLU A 134 6.59 -33.17 16.56
N PHE A 135 6.00 -33.43 15.39
CA PHE A 135 5.42 -32.38 14.55
C PHE A 135 3.92 -32.29 14.80
N ALA A 136 3.51 -31.24 15.50
CA ALA A 136 2.14 -31.03 15.93
C ALA A 136 1.35 -30.18 14.91
N ALA A 137 0.06 -30.51 14.75
CA ALA A 137 -0.90 -29.75 13.95
C ALA A 137 -2.17 -29.49 14.77
N GLN A 138 -2.33 -28.27 15.24
CA GLN A 138 -3.47 -27.86 16.06
C GLN A 138 -4.47 -27.07 15.22
N LEU A 139 -5.59 -27.70 14.83
CA LEU A 139 -6.69 -27.07 14.12
C LEU A 139 -7.80 -26.71 15.09
N ALA A 140 -8.18 -25.42 15.12
CA ALA A 140 -9.43 -24.92 15.67
C ALA A 140 -10.40 -24.69 14.48
N PRO A 141 -11.23 -25.67 14.13
CA PRO A 141 -12.00 -25.64 12.89
C PRO A 141 -13.22 -24.70 12.97
N SER A 142 -13.89 -24.51 11.83
CA SER A 142 -15.27 -23.99 11.76
C SER A 142 -16.25 -24.84 12.56
N PRO A 143 -17.49 -24.35 12.85
CA PRO A 143 -18.46 -25.10 13.67
C PRO A 143 -18.74 -26.53 13.15
N ASP A 144 -18.80 -26.73 11.83
CA ASP A 144 -19.05 -28.02 11.20
C ASP A 144 -17.77 -28.82 10.89
N GLY A 145 -16.62 -28.36 11.36
CA GLY A 145 -15.32 -28.94 11.07
C GLY A 145 -14.91 -30.00 12.10
N GLN A 146 -13.77 -30.63 11.82
CA GLN A 146 -13.14 -31.64 12.67
C GLN A 146 -11.72 -31.24 13.01
N ARG A 147 -11.31 -31.43 14.27
CA ARG A 147 -9.92 -31.23 14.70
C ARG A 147 -9.01 -32.21 13.97
N MET A 148 -7.71 -31.87 13.89
CA MET A 148 -6.73 -32.80 13.37
C MET A 148 -6.73 -34.10 14.19
N ALA A 149 -6.66 -35.26 13.51
CA ALA A 149 -6.54 -36.56 14.11
C ALA A 149 -5.63 -37.47 13.26
N PRO A 150 -4.90 -38.41 13.89
CA PRO A 150 -4.10 -39.39 13.16
C PRO A 150 -4.98 -40.32 12.31
N ARG A 151 -4.51 -40.61 11.10
CA ARG A 151 -5.12 -41.58 10.17
C ARG A 151 -4.05 -42.29 9.37
N GLU A 152 -4.26 -43.55 9.05
CA GLU A 152 -3.40 -44.31 8.12
C GLU A 152 -3.92 -44.18 6.69
N MET A 153 -3.02 -43.84 5.77
CA MET A 153 -3.25 -43.78 4.34
C MET A 153 -2.05 -44.36 3.60
N GLU A 154 -2.30 -45.37 2.74
CA GLU A 154 -1.24 -46.06 1.97
C GLU A 154 0.01 -46.46 2.82
N ALA A 155 -0.22 -47.05 3.99
CA ALA A 155 0.81 -47.40 4.97
C ALA A 155 1.63 -46.25 5.54
N ALA A 156 1.16 -45.02 5.47
CA ALA A 156 1.73 -43.84 6.10
C ALA A 156 0.77 -43.25 7.14
N SER A 157 1.31 -42.87 8.30
CA SER A 157 0.54 -42.11 9.28
C SER A 157 0.50 -40.66 8.89
N VAL A 158 -0.70 -40.06 8.85
CA VAL A 158 -0.96 -38.65 8.54
C VAL A 158 -1.85 -38.03 9.61
N LEU A 159 -1.88 -36.69 9.70
CA LEU A 159 -2.90 -35.98 10.45
C LEU A 159 -3.91 -35.40 9.48
N VAL A 160 -5.19 -35.61 9.76
CA VAL A 160 -6.29 -35.12 8.91
C VAL A 160 -7.28 -34.35 9.76
N GLY A 161 -7.74 -33.22 9.27
CA GLY A 161 -8.82 -32.42 9.83
C GLY A 161 -9.83 -32.00 8.77
N ALA A 162 -10.87 -31.26 9.16
CA ALA A 162 -11.83 -30.66 8.24
C ALA A 162 -12.25 -29.29 8.73
N THR A 163 -12.34 -28.30 7.81
CA THR A 163 -12.80 -26.95 8.17
C THR A 163 -13.20 -26.17 6.92
N GLY A 164 -14.36 -25.52 6.94
CA GLY A 164 -14.80 -24.58 5.89
C GLY A 164 -14.68 -25.12 4.47
N GLY A 165 -15.07 -26.38 4.22
CA GLY A 165 -14.99 -27.04 2.93
C GLY A 165 -13.59 -27.59 2.56
N LEU A 166 -12.60 -27.45 3.44
CA LEU A 166 -11.25 -27.95 3.25
C LEU A 166 -10.98 -29.18 4.10
N ILE A 167 -10.12 -30.06 3.60
CA ILE A 167 -9.56 -31.21 4.32
C ILE A 167 -8.05 -31.00 4.51
N PRO A 168 -7.61 -30.17 5.49
CA PRO A 168 -6.20 -30.02 5.79
C PRO A 168 -5.58 -31.37 6.20
N LEU A 169 -4.46 -31.71 5.57
CA LEU A 169 -3.72 -32.94 5.79
C LEU A 169 -2.24 -32.61 5.99
N VAL A 170 -1.63 -33.21 7.03
CA VAL A 170 -0.20 -33.09 7.31
C VAL A 170 0.47 -34.44 7.13
N PHE A 171 1.57 -34.45 6.37
CA PHE A 171 2.43 -35.59 6.10
C PHE A 171 3.88 -35.26 6.49
N ILE A 172 4.61 -36.22 7.05
CA ILE A 172 6.02 -36.09 7.42
C ILE A 172 6.79 -37.38 7.06
N THR A 173 8.01 -37.20 6.56
CA THR A 173 8.89 -38.33 6.21
C THR A 173 9.60 -38.90 7.44
N GLY A 174 10.26 -40.04 7.29
CA GLY A 174 11.10 -40.62 8.34
C GLY A 174 10.49 -41.75 9.16
N GLY A 175 9.36 -42.32 8.68
CA GLY A 175 8.68 -43.41 9.37
C GLY A 175 7.92 -42.95 10.61
N ALA A 176 7.21 -41.84 10.46
CA ALA A 176 6.45 -41.20 11.54
C ALA A 176 5.34 -42.10 12.05
N VAL A 177 5.10 -42.02 13.34
CA VAL A 177 4.00 -42.70 14.04
C VAL A 177 3.13 -41.65 14.77
N PRO A 178 1.85 -41.95 15.06
CA PRO A 178 1.03 -41.04 15.84
C PRO A 178 1.62 -40.72 17.21
N GLY A 179 1.62 -39.47 17.60
CA GLY A 179 2.06 -39.03 18.93
C GLY A 179 0.99 -39.27 20.00
N ASN A 180 1.45 -39.53 21.24
CA ASN A 180 0.59 -39.70 22.43
C ASN A 180 0.55 -38.45 23.33
N GLY A 181 1.09 -37.32 22.83
CA GLY A 181 1.14 -36.05 23.52
C GLY A 181 -0.19 -35.31 23.60
N PRO A 182 -0.19 -34.10 24.17
CA PRO A 182 -1.41 -33.30 24.32
C PRO A 182 -1.95 -32.71 23.01
N TYR A 183 -1.18 -32.78 21.92
CA TYR A 183 -1.56 -32.25 20.62
C TYR A 183 -1.61 -33.36 19.57
N PRO A 184 -2.52 -33.27 18.57
CA PRO A 184 -2.44 -34.14 17.41
C PRO A 184 -1.07 -33.97 16.73
N SER A 185 -0.30 -35.04 16.63
CA SER A 185 1.08 -34.98 16.18
C SER A 185 1.54 -36.26 15.51
N LEU A 186 2.59 -36.12 14.70
CA LEU A 186 3.38 -37.20 14.11
C LEU A 186 4.79 -37.16 14.71
N VAL A 187 5.28 -38.32 15.13
CA VAL A 187 6.53 -38.45 15.89
C VAL A 187 7.55 -39.22 15.08
N VAL A 188 8.76 -38.70 14.98
CA VAL A 188 9.91 -39.35 14.35
C VAL A 188 11.04 -39.48 15.35
N GLY A 189 11.53 -40.70 15.60
CA GLY A 189 12.74 -40.96 16.34
C GLY A 189 13.99 -40.72 15.51
N ILE A 190 14.99 -40.05 16.06
CA ILE A 190 16.20 -39.62 15.38
C ILE A 190 17.42 -39.99 16.20
N ASP A 191 18.23 -40.91 15.69
CA ASP A 191 19.55 -41.24 16.23
C ASP A 191 20.62 -40.42 15.49
N LEU A 192 21.42 -39.65 16.23
CA LEU A 192 22.44 -38.77 15.67
C LEU A 192 23.83 -39.13 16.24
N LEU A 193 24.72 -39.62 15.36
CA LEU A 193 26.14 -39.75 15.67
C LEU A 193 26.78 -38.35 15.85
N PRO A 194 27.95 -38.24 16.49
CA PRO A 194 28.72 -37.01 16.56
C PRO A 194 28.94 -36.41 15.14
N GLY A 195 28.64 -35.13 14.96
CA GLY A 195 28.70 -34.45 13.67
C GLY A 195 27.64 -34.89 12.65
N GLY A 196 26.77 -35.84 13.00
CA GLY A 196 25.70 -36.35 12.11
C GLY A 196 24.55 -35.34 11.94
N THR A 197 23.92 -35.41 10.76
CA THR A 197 22.74 -34.60 10.43
C THR A 197 21.65 -35.51 9.89
N ARG A 198 20.42 -35.33 10.34
CA ARG A 198 19.21 -35.95 9.81
C ARG A 198 18.26 -34.91 9.24
N GLN A 199 17.78 -35.15 8.03
CA GLN A 199 16.78 -34.31 7.39
C GLN A 199 15.40 -34.98 7.44
N ILE A 200 14.39 -34.23 7.85
CA ILE A 200 12.99 -34.63 7.91
C ILE A 200 12.18 -33.62 7.11
N ASN A 201 11.57 -34.06 6.02
CA ASN A 201 10.66 -33.26 5.20
C ASN A 201 9.24 -33.39 5.74
N TRP A 202 8.51 -32.33 5.71
CA TRP A 202 7.09 -32.28 6.06
C TRP A 202 6.33 -31.44 5.05
N SER A 203 5.02 -31.69 4.95
CA SER A 203 4.10 -30.92 4.10
C SER A 203 2.72 -30.83 4.72
N GLN A 204 2.00 -29.80 4.35
CA GLN A 204 0.56 -29.64 4.59
C GLN A 204 -0.09 -29.23 3.26
N ALA A 205 -1.20 -29.83 2.94
CA ALA A 205 -2.07 -29.43 1.84
C ALA A 205 -3.53 -29.39 2.32
N ALA A 206 -4.33 -28.48 1.76
CA ALA A 206 -5.73 -28.34 2.11
C ALA A 206 -6.59 -28.11 0.87
N PHE A 207 -7.13 -29.20 0.37
CA PHE A 207 -8.07 -29.28 -0.75
C PHE A 207 -9.46 -29.71 -0.27
N GLU A 208 -10.40 -29.81 -1.16
CA GLU A 208 -11.78 -30.21 -0.85
C GLU A 208 -11.96 -31.70 -0.54
N THR A 209 -11.01 -32.54 -0.97
CA THR A 209 -11.03 -33.99 -0.73
C THR A 209 -9.77 -34.45 -0.02
N ILE A 210 -9.89 -35.56 0.74
CA ILE A 210 -8.76 -36.13 1.46
C ILE A 210 -7.72 -36.70 0.51
N GLU A 211 -8.16 -37.31 -0.60
CA GLU A 211 -7.30 -37.91 -1.61
C GLU A 211 -6.44 -36.84 -2.30
N ALA A 212 -7.05 -35.70 -2.67
CA ALA A 212 -6.32 -34.58 -3.27
C ALA A 212 -5.31 -33.97 -2.28
N SER A 213 -5.69 -33.79 -1.02
CA SER A 213 -4.81 -33.28 0.02
C SER A 213 -3.64 -34.23 0.31
N PHE A 214 -3.90 -35.54 0.34
CA PHE A 214 -2.88 -36.57 0.57
C PHE A 214 -1.88 -36.65 -0.58
N GLU A 215 -2.37 -36.73 -1.81
CA GLU A 215 -1.50 -36.83 -2.98
C GLU A 215 -0.60 -35.58 -3.12
N ALA A 216 -1.18 -34.38 -2.95
CA ALA A 216 -0.43 -33.13 -2.96
C ALA A 216 0.63 -33.10 -1.85
N ALA A 217 0.28 -33.41 -0.61
CA ALA A 217 1.22 -33.44 0.50
C ALA A 217 2.34 -34.46 0.30
N ARG A 218 2.05 -35.64 -0.22
CA ARG A 218 3.02 -36.68 -0.52
C ARG A 218 3.99 -36.25 -1.63
N GLN A 219 3.48 -35.66 -2.72
CA GLN A 219 4.30 -35.18 -3.82
C GLN A 219 5.26 -34.08 -3.37
N LEU A 220 4.81 -33.16 -2.52
CA LEU A 220 5.63 -32.06 -2.02
C LEU A 220 6.85 -32.55 -1.23
N THR A 221 6.71 -33.55 -0.38
CA THR A 221 7.85 -34.07 0.42
C THR A 221 8.90 -34.77 -0.42
N SER A 222 8.57 -35.18 -1.66
CA SER A 222 9.50 -35.80 -2.61
C SER A 222 10.28 -34.80 -3.45
N ARG A 223 9.91 -33.51 -3.44
CA ARG A 223 10.60 -32.44 -4.20
C ARG A 223 12.02 -32.21 -3.64
N ASN A 224 12.91 -31.86 -4.55
CA ASN A 224 14.29 -31.49 -4.19
C ASN A 224 14.29 -30.03 -3.66
N LEU A 225 14.20 -29.89 -2.36
CA LEU A 225 14.13 -28.57 -1.69
C LEU A 225 15.39 -27.72 -1.90
N ASP A 226 16.57 -28.35 -2.10
CA ASP A 226 17.81 -27.64 -2.37
C ASP A 226 17.78 -26.99 -3.77
N ALA A 227 17.28 -27.69 -4.77
CA ALA A 227 17.11 -27.15 -6.12
C ALA A 227 16.07 -26.01 -6.14
N GLU A 228 14.95 -26.15 -5.41
CA GLU A 228 13.93 -25.11 -5.29
C GLU A 228 14.48 -23.87 -4.57
N ASN A 229 15.21 -24.06 -3.48
CA ASN A 229 15.85 -22.97 -2.76
C ASN A 229 16.87 -22.22 -3.64
N ALA A 230 17.69 -22.95 -4.41
CA ALA A 230 18.63 -22.36 -5.36
C ALA A 230 17.90 -21.54 -6.45
N HIS A 231 16.77 -22.05 -6.96
CA HIS A 231 15.93 -21.34 -7.93
C HIS A 231 15.34 -20.05 -7.33
N ILE A 232 14.77 -20.12 -6.12
CA ILE A 232 14.24 -18.95 -5.39
C ILE A 232 15.33 -17.90 -5.19
N GLN A 233 16.53 -18.31 -4.80
CA GLN A 233 17.65 -17.39 -4.63
C GLN A 233 18.08 -16.74 -5.96
N MET A 234 18.10 -17.48 -7.05
CA MET A 234 18.46 -16.98 -8.37
C MET A 234 17.48 -15.89 -8.83
N VAL A 235 16.19 -16.13 -8.75
CA VAL A 235 15.14 -15.14 -9.16
C VAL A 235 15.20 -13.88 -8.28
N ASN A 236 15.46 -14.02 -6.99
CA ASN A 236 15.56 -12.89 -6.07
C ASN A 236 16.95 -12.19 -6.10
N SER A 237 17.92 -12.70 -6.84
CA SER A 237 19.26 -12.06 -6.99
C SER A 237 19.23 -10.72 -7.70
N THR A 238 18.14 -10.40 -8.40
CA THR A 238 17.94 -9.14 -9.12
C THR A 238 17.43 -8.00 -8.24
N GLN A 239 17.06 -8.26 -6.98
CA GLN A 239 16.63 -7.22 -6.04
C GLN A 239 17.75 -6.21 -5.76
N VAL A 240 17.35 -4.97 -5.52
CA VAL A 240 18.26 -3.96 -4.99
C VAL A 240 18.57 -4.29 -3.52
N ASP A 241 19.84 -4.43 -3.19
CA ASP A 241 20.30 -4.62 -1.81
C ASP A 241 20.87 -3.29 -1.29
N ILE A 242 20.27 -2.76 -0.23
CA ILE A 242 20.62 -1.48 0.39
C ILE A 242 21.29 -1.77 1.74
N LEU A 243 22.45 -1.21 1.96
CA LEU A 243 23.26 -1.34 3.17
C LEU A 243 23.58 0.07 3.68
N THR A 244 22.87 0.48 4.72
CA THR A 244 23.02 1.81 5.32
C THR A 244 24.02 1.84 6.47
N GLY A 245 24.45 0.66 6.96
CA GLY A 245 25.21 0.51 8.19
C GLY A 245 24.33 0.45 9.44
N ASP A 246 23.04 0.76 9.32
CA ASP A 246 22.02 0.54 10.35
C ASP A 246 21.23 -0.74 10.01
N PRO A 247 21.36 -1.82 10.81
CA PRO A 247 20.71 -3.10 10.50
C PRO A 247 19.18 -3.02 10.50
N ASP A 248 18.57 -2.10 11.26
CA ASP A 248 17.12 -1.92 11.32
C ASP A 248 16.59 -1.35 10.00
N TRP A 249 17.27 -0.35 9.44
CA TRP A 249 16.93 0.21 8.12
C TRP A 249 17.09 -0.83 7.02
N ASP A 250 18.21 -1.54 7.03
CA ASP A 250 18.52 -2.56 6.02
C ASP A 250 17.45 -3.65 6.00
N ALA A 251 17.03 -4.13 7.19
CA ALA A 251 15.97 -5.12 7.33
C ALA A 251 14.61 -4.57 6.87
N ALA A 252 14.25 -3.32 7.24
CA ALA A 252 12.99 -2.70 6.84
C ALA A 252 12.88 -2.58 5.30
N PHE A 253 13.96 -2.17 4.60
CA PHE A 253 13.98 -2.14 3.13
C PHE A 253 13.81 -3.53 2.51
N ALA A 254 14.52 -4.54 3.01
CA ALA A 254 14.43 -5.90 2.50
C ALA A 254 13.03 -6.50 2.71
N PHE A 255 12.42 -6.32 3.88
CA PHE A 255 11.06 -6.76 4.14
C PHE A 255 10.02 -5.99 3.32
N SER A 256 10.24 -4.70 3.02
CA SER A 256 9.35 -3.94 2.13
C SER A 256 9.32 -4.54 0.73
N GLN A 257 10.47 -4.89 0.15
CA GLN A 257 10.54 -5.57 -1.14
C GLN A 257 9.88 -6.96 -1.09
N LYS A 258 10.09 -7.72 0.00
CA LYS A 258 9.45 -9.03 0.20
C LYS A 258 7.92 -8.89 0.20
N VAL A 259 7.35 -7.96 0.98
CA VAL A 259 5.90 -7.76 1.07
C VAL A 259 5.34 -7.27 -0.26
N ALA A 260 5.99 -6.30 -0.91
CA ALA A 260 5.60 -5.78 -2.21
C ALA A 260 5.52 -6.89 -3.28
N LEU A 261 6.53 -7.76 -3.37
CA LEU A 261 6.52 -8.91 -4.28
C LEU A 261 5.50 -9.97 -3.88
N GLY A 262 5.34 -10.18 -2.58
CA GLY A 262 4.38 -11.13 -2.03
C GLY A 262 2.91 -10.73 -2.26
N SER A 263 2.62 -9.47 -2.58
CA SER A 263 1.26 -9.00 -2.86
C SER A 263 0.73 -9.41 -4.24
N PHE A 264 1.61 -9.83 -5.16
CA PHE A 264 1.21 -10.17 -6.51
C PHE A 264 0.50 -11.52 -6.61
N LEU A 265 -0.51 -11.55 -7.47
CA LEU A 265 -1.25 -12.72 -7.93
C LEU A 265 -1.09 -12.88 -9.45
N GLN A 266 -1.21 -14.11 -9.94
CA GLN A 266 -1.11 -14.40 -11.37
C GLN A 266 -2.23 -13.73 -12.17
N PRO A 267 -2.06 -13.61 -13.51
CA PRO A 267 -3.11 -13.09 -14.39
C PRO A 267 -4.44 -13.83 -14.24
N VAL A 268 -5.52 -13.11 -14.42
CA VAL A 268 -6.89 -13.63 -14.48
C VAL A 268 -7.53 -13.27 -15.82
N SER A 269 -8.74 -13.80 -16.10
CA SER A 269 -9.42 -13.51 -17.38
C SER A 269 -9.69 -12.01 -17.60
N GLN A 270 -9.82 -11.22 -16.53
CA GLN A 270 -10.10 -9.78 -16.57
C GLN A 270 -8.86 -8.90 -16.63
N LEU A 271 -7.69 -9.42 -16.22
CA LEU A 271 -6.42 -8.70 -16.22
C LEU A 271 -5.31 -9.58 -16.81
N PRO A 272 -4.77 -9.21 -17.99
CA PRO A 272 -3.83 -10.04 -18.74
C PRO A 272 -2.44 -10.17 -18.10
N ASN A 273 -2.10 -9.29 -17.16
CA ASN A 273 -0.82 -9.31 -16.45
C ASN A 273 -1.03 -9.55 -14.95
N PRO A 274 0.01 -10.00 -14.21
CA PRO A 274 -0.04 -10.09 -12.75
C PRO A 274 -0.50 -8.78 -12.13
N SER A 275 -1.38 -8.87 -11.15
CA SER A 275 -1.86 -7.73 -10.38
C SER A 275 -1.67 -8.00 -8.89
N TYR A 276 -1.79 -6.98 -8.07
CA TYR A 276 -1.59 -7.08 -6.63
C TYR A 276 -2.89 -6.93 -5.86
N VAL A 277 -2.86 -7.41 -4.62
CA VAL A 277 -3.83 -7.07 -3.56
C VAL A 277 -3.15 -6.15 -2.55
N ILE A 278 -3.91 -5.24 -1.92
CA ILE A 278 -3.33 -4.21 -1.04
C ILE A 278 -2.72 -4.84 0.22
N SER A 279 -3.37 -5.87 0.77
CA SER A 279 -2.86 -6.60 1.93
C SER A 279 -3.12 -8.09 1.76
N ARG A 280 -2.10 -8.93 2.03
CA ARG A 280 -2.17 -10.38 1.91
C ARG A 280 -1.87 -11.01 3.27
N GLN A 281 -2.92 -11.46 3.98
CA GLN A 281 -2.89 -11.92 5.37
C GLN A 281 -3.64 -13.25 5.52
N PRO A 282 -3.39 -14.05 6.58
CA PRO A 282 -4.03 -15.34 6.80
C PRO A 282 -5.57 -15.32 6.82
N ASP A 283 -6.16 -14.19 7.19
CA ASP A 283 -7.60 -13.95 7.27
C ASP A 283 -8.25 -13.45 5.96
N TYR A 284 -7.47 -13.33 4.88
CA TYR A 284 -7.94 -12.97 3.54
C TYR A 284 -7.76 -14.12 2.54
N GLY A 285 -8.12 -13.88 1.30
CA GLY A 285 -7.81 -14.78 0.17
C GLY A 285 -8.81 -15.89 -0.09
N PHE A 286 -9.99 -15.87 0.52
CA PHE A 286 -11.08 -16.80 0.22
C PHE A 286 -12.32 -16.09 -0.28
N SER A 287 -12.82 -16.50 -1.46
CA SER A 287 -14.09 -16.06 -2.03
C SER A 287 -15.19 -17.06 -1.70
N LEU A 288 -16.17 -16.66 -0.92
CA LEU A 288 -17.29 -17.52 -0.53
C LEU A 288 -18.17 -17.89 -1.73
N ILE A 289 -18.37 -16.96 -2.68
CA ILE A 289 -19.14 -17.20 -3.90
C ILE A 289 -18.30 -17.81 -5.03
N GLY A 290 -16.98 -17.94 -4.83
CA GLY A 290 -16.05 -18.63 -5.73
C GLY A 290 -15.62 -17.85 -6.98
N ASP A 291 -15.97 -16.55 -7.10
CA ASP A 291 -15.60 -15.74 -8.24
C ASP A 291 -14.86 -14.42 -7.86
N GLY A 292 -14.64 -14.18 -6.58
CA GLY A 292 -13.91 -13.02 -6.03
C GLY A 292 -14.70 -11.71 -5.96
N ARG A 293 -15.96 -11.66 -6.40
CA ARG A 293 -16.79 -10.44 -6.31
C ARG A 293 -17.22 -10.09 -4.89
N ASP A 294 -17.14 -11.03 -3.97
CA ASP A 294 -17.39 -10.87 -2.54
C ASP A 294 -16.18 -10.35 -1.77
N TYR A 295 -15.04 -10.20 -2.41
CA TYR A 295 -13.88 -9.63 -1.76
C TYR A 295 -14.07 -8.16 -1.44
N GLY A 296 -13.64 -7.79 -0.23
CA GLY A 296 -13.56 -6.41 0.20
C GLY A 296 -12.50 -5.60 -0.56
N TYR A 297 -12.46 -4.33 -0.24
CA TYR A 297 -11.58 -3.32 -0.83
C TYR A 297 -10.11 -3.75 -1.00
N LEU A 298 -9.54 -4.44 -0.01
CA LEU A 298 -8.13 -4.86 -0.02
C LEU A 298 -7.79 -5.88 -1.12
N TRP A 299 -8.79 -6.58 -1.65
CA TRP A 299 -8.66 -7.64 -2.65
C TRP A 299 -9.36 -7.33 -3.98
N SER A 300 -9.94 -6.14 -4.13
CA SER A 300 -10.76 -5.84 -5.31
C SER A 300 -9.99 -5.36 -6.53
N GLY A 301 -8.69 -5.07 -6.43
CA GLY A 301 -7.88 -4.71 -7.60
C GLY A 301 -6.88 -3.58 -7.37
N GLN A 302 -6.27 -3.13 -8.47
CA GLN A 302 -5.22 -2.11 -8.49
C GLN A 302 -5.78 -0.71 -8.76
N THR A 303 -5.17 0.32 -8.14
CA THR A 303 -5.41 1.73 -8.41
C THR A 303 -4.16 2.40 -8.99
N PRO A 304 -4.26 3.52 -9.73
CA PRO A 304 -3.07 4.23 -10.20
C PRO A 304 -2.19 4.74 -9.07
N TYR A 305 -2.79 5.18 -7.97
CA TYR A 305 -2.10 5.72 -6.81
C TYR A 305 -1.24 4.66 -6.10
N ASP A 306 -1.85 3.51 -5.75
CA ASP A 306 -1.12 2.40 -5.12
C ASP A 306 -0.06 1.83 -6.07
N THR A 307 -0.38 1.76 -7.38
CA THR A 307 0.56 1.32 -8.42
C THR A 307 1.76 2.26 -8.52
N TYR A 308 1.56 3.57 -8.43
CA TYR A 308 2.64 4.55 -8.43
C TYR A 308 3.59 4.32 -7.24
N TYR A 309 3.05 4.19 -6.03
CA TYR A 309 3.85 3.94 -4.84
C TYR A 309 4.62 2.61 -4.91
N LEU A 310 3.93 1.53 -5.27
CA LEU A 310 4.51 0.19 -5.45
C LEU A 310 5.64 0.20 -6.49
N SER A 311 5.49 0.97 -7.56
CA SER A 311 6.50 1.10 -8.61
C SER A 311 7.82 1.65 -8.08
N GLY A 312 7.78 2.58 -7.13
CA GLY A 312 8.97 3.10 -6.45
C GLY A 312 9.72 2.06 -5.62
N ILE A 313 9.04 1.01 -5.17
CA ILE A 313 9.64 -0.11 -4.42
C ILE A 313 10.22 -1.17 -5.38
N LEU A 314 9.56 -1.41 -6.51
CA LEU A 314 9.89 -2.49 -7.45
C LEU A 314 10.93 -2.10 -8.49
N LEU A 315 10.99 -0.83 -8.90
CA LEU A 315 11.98 -0.38 -9.88
C LEU A 315 13.34 -0.14 -9.22
N PRO A 316 14.44 -0.44 -9.93
CA PRO A 316 14.52 -1.02 -11.27
C PRO A 316 14.52 -2.56 -11.30
N SER A 317 14.31 -3.24 -10.19
CA SER A 317 14.49 -4.70 -10.07
C SER A 317 13.51 -5.49 -10.94
N TYR A 318 12.25 -5.05 -11.01
CA TYR A 318 11.14 -5.78 -11.64
C TYR A 318 10.32 -4.89 -12.60
N PRO A 319 10.95 -4.29 -13.63
CA PRO A 319 10.24 -3.39 -14.54
C PRO A 319 9.12 -4.08 -15.33
N HIS A 320 9.23 -5.41 -15.58
CA HIS A 320 8.18 -6.17 -16.24
C HIS A 320 6.88 -6.27 -15.42
N LEU A 321 6.97 -6.34 -14.08
CA LEU A 321 5.78 -6.33 -13.23
C LEU A 321 5.10 -4.95 -13.29
N VAL A 322 5.87 -3.87 -13.16
CA VAL A 322 5.34 -2.50 -13.23
C VAL A 322 4.75 -2.20 -14.61
N LYS A 323 5.39 -2.65 -15.69
CA LYS A 323 4.86 -2.56 -17.05
C LYS A 323 3.54 -3.31 -17.19
N GLY A 324 3.44 -4.52 -16.64
CA GLY A 324 2.21 -5.31 -16.64
C GLY A 324 1.07 -4.62 -15.89
N LEU A 325 1.33 -3.96 -14.74
CA LEU A 325 0.33 -3.18 -14.02
C LEU A 325 -0.21 -2.02 -14.88
N LEU A 326 0.66 -1.29 -15.56
CA LEU A 326 0.25 -0.23 -16.48
C LEU A 326 -0.57 -0.80 -17.65
N GLU A 327 -0.12 -1.89 -18.24
CA GLU A 327 -0.82 -2.55 -19.37
C GLU A 327 -2.22 -3.04 -18.94
N ASN A 328 -2.41 -3.47 -17.69
CA ASN A 328 -3.73 -3.80 -17.15
C ASN A 328 -4.68 -2.59 -17.22
N PHE A 329 -4.25 -1.39 -16.84
CA PHE A 329 -5.06 -0.16 -17.01
C PHE A 329 -5.33 0.13 -18.48
N LEU A 330 -4.31 0.10 -19.33
CA LEU A 330 -4.45 0.41 -20.75
C LEU A 330 -5.29 -0.63 -21.52
N SER A 331 -5.41 -1.87 -21.01
CA SER A 331 -6.19 -2.93 -21.66
C SER A 331 -7.71 -2.73 -21.54
N ILE A 332 -8.15 -1.98 -20.52
CA ILE A 332 -9.58 -1.74 -20.26
C ILE A 332 -10.04 -0.35 -20.71
N GLN A 333 -9.16 0.41 -21.36
CA GLN A 333 -9.50 1.75 -21.88
C GLN A 333 -10.56 1.64 -22.98
N ASP A 334 -11.62 2.44 -22.87
CA ASP A 334 -12.65 2.55 -23.89
C ASP A 334 -12.33 3.60 -24.99
N GLU A 335 -13.23 3.76 -25.95
CA GLU A 335 -13.06 4.68 -27.10
C GLU A 335 -13.04 6.17 -26.68
N SER A 336 -13.64 6.52 -25.53
CA SER A 336 -13.63 7.88 -24.99
C SER A 336 -12.32 8.23 -24.27
N GLY A 337 -11.44 7.26 -24.08
CA GLY A 337 -10.22 7.39 -23.28
C GLY A 337 -10.43 7.07 -21.81
N PHE A 338 -11.66 6.71 -21.38
CA PHE A 338 -11.95 6.37 -20.00
C PHE A 338 -11.22 5.10 -19.56
N ILE A 339 -10.58 5.17 -18.40
CA ILE A 339 -9.97 4.05 -17.67
C ILE A 339 -10.55 4.05 -16.27
N ASP A 340 -11.04 2.90 -15.82
CA ASP A 340 -11.61 2.77 -14.49
C ASP A 340 -10.57 2.97 -13.39
N TRP A 341 -10.94 3.72 -12.34
CA TRP A 341 -10.07 4.03 -11.20
C TRP A 341 -9.56 2.79 -10.49
N LYS A 342 -10.41 1.76 -10.34
CA LYS A 342 -10.05 0.52 -9.66
C LYS A 342 -10.41 -0.69 -10.52
N VAL A 343 -9.39 -1.24 -11.18
CA VAL A 343 -9.51 -2.40 -12.06
C VAL A 343 -9.54 -3.65 -11.22
N GLY A 344 -10.70 -4.24 -11.02
CA GLY A 344 -10.90 -5.42 -10.19
C GLY A 344 -10.36 -6.69 -10.83
N ILE A 345 -9.66 -7.52 -10.05
CA ILE A 345 -9.12 -8.81 -10.49
C ILE A 345 -10.25 -9.78 -10.86
N ALA A 346 -11.42 -9.68 -10.23
CA ALA A 346 -12.63 -10.43 -10.58
C ALA A 346 -13.55 -9.69 -11.59
N GLY A 347 -13.05 -8.64 -12.24
CA GLY A 347 -13.81 -7.86 -13.23
C GLY A 347 -14.65 -6.74 -12.64
N GLN A 348 -14.52 -6.41 -11.35
CA GLN A 348 -15.22 -5.28 -10.76
C GLN A 348 -14.73 -3.97 -11.37
N ARG A 349 -15.64 -2.99 -11.47
CA ARG A 349 -15.38 -1.64 -11.97
C ARG A 349 -16.00 -0.63 -11.03
N SER A 350 -15.25 0.44 -10.74
CA SER A 350 -15.72 1.54 -9.89
C SER A 350 -16.60 2.53 -10.65
N GLN A 351 -16.51 2.56 -11.97
CA GLN A 351 -17.13 3.57 -12.86
C GLN A 351 -16.64 5.01 -12.60
N LEU A 352 -15.49 5.15 -11.92
CA LEU A 352 -14.80 6.40 -11.70
C LEU A 352 -13.59 6.48 -12.63
N LEU A 353 -13.30 7.66 -13.16
CA LEU A 353 -12.11 7.87 -13.99
C LEU A 353 -10.85 7.73 -13.12
N ALA A 354 -9.86 7.01 -13.61
CA ALA A 354 -8.62 6.73 -12.91
C ALA A 354 -7.83 8.01 -12.54
N THR A 355 -7.21 8.04 -11.37
CA THR A 355 -6.32 9.13 -10.94
C THR A 355 -5.24 9.38 -12.01
N PRO A 356 -4.96 10.64 -12.41
CA PRO A 356 -4.05 10.95 -13.50
C PRO A 356 -2.58 10.77 -13.10
N LEU A 357 -2.11 9.52 -13.11
CA LEU A 357 -0.76 9.07 -12.78
C LEU A 357 -0.16 8.09 -13.81
N LEU A 358 -0.90 7.76 -14.87
CA LEU A 358 -0.50 6.71 -15.80
C LEU A 358 0.66 7.13 -16.71
N THR A 359 0.76 8.41 -17.10
CA THR A 359 1.94 8.91 -17.82
C THR A 359 3.17 8.96 -16.92
N SER A 360 2.99 9.31 -15.65
CA SER A 360 4.05 9.29 -14.65
C SER A 360 4.61 7.88 -14.45
N LEU A 361 3.76 6.86 -14.38
CA LEU A 361 4.15 5.44 -14.35
C LEU A 361 4.91 5.04 -15.62
N THR A 362 4.37 5.42 -16.79
CA THR A 362 5.01 5.15 -18.09
C THR A 362 6.40 5.75 -18.17
N TRP A 363 6.57 6.97 -17.67
CA TRP A 363 7.86 7.65 -17.64
C TRP A 363 8.87 6.93 -16.73
N TRP A 364 8.46 6.45 -15.57
CA TRP A 364 9.33 5.68 -14.67
C TRP A 364 9.77 4.35 -15.28
N ILE A 365 8.84 3.64 -15.96
CA ILE A 365 9.18 2.41 -16.69
C ILE A 365 10.21 2.71 -17.78
N TYR A 366 9.99 3.79 -18.55
CA TYR A 366 10.93 4.21 -19.59
C TYR A 366 12.33 4.55 -19.02
N GLN A 367 12.40 5.28 -17.91
CA GLN A 367 13.66 5.58 -17.25
C GLN A 367 14.41 4.32 -16.82
N ALA A 368 13.69 3.30 -16.34
CA ALA A 368 14.27 2.04 -15.89
C ALA A 368 14.63 1.07 -17.02
N THR A 369 13.99 1.18 -18.21
CA THR A 369 14.16 0.21 -19.30
C THR A 369 14.74 0.78 -20.58
N SER A 370 14.62 2.08 -20.80
CA SER A 370 14.90 2.78 -22.06
C SER A 370 14.11 2.21 -23.26
N ASP A 371 12.93 1.58 -23.01
CA ASP A 371 12.08 0.94 -24.03
C ASP A 371 11.27 2.01 -24.78
N GLN A 372 11.83 2.48 -25.89
CA GLN A 372 11.21 3.52 -26.73
C GLN A 372 9.98 3.00 -27.49
N GLU A 373 9.97 1.71 -27.88
CA GLU A 373 8.83 1.11 -28.54
C GLU A 373 7.60 1.08 -27.61
N PHE A 374 7.82 0.74 -26.35
CA PHE A 374 6.79 0.73 -25.34
C PHE A 374 6.14 2.10 -25.16
N ILE A 375 6.93 3.17 -24.97
CA ILE A 375 6.34 4.52 -24.77
C ILE A 375 5.63 5.02 -26.03
N SER A 376 6.13 4.66 -27.23
CA SER A 376 5.47 5.01 -28.49
C SER A 376 4.09 4.35 -28.64
N LYS A 377 3.98 3.09 -28.25
CA LYS A 377 2.70 2.36 -28.24
C LYS A 377 1.72 2.86 -27.17
N ALA A 378 2.24 3.25 -25.99
CA ALA A 378 1.42 3.76 -24.88
C ALA A 378 0.90 5.18 -25.13
N PHE A 379 1.65 6.03 -25.84
CA PHE A 379 1.37 7.46 -25.99
C PHE A 379 -0.07 7.79 -26.42
N PRO A 380 -0.65 7.21 -27.51
CA PRO A 380 -2.00 7.56 -27.93
C PRO A 380 -3.05 7.23 -26.87
N LYS A 381 -2.88 6.13 -26.12
CA LYS A 381 -3.78 5.75 -25.02
C LYS A 381 -3.67 6.71 -23.85
N LEU A 382 -2.46 7.08 -23.46
CA LEU A 382 -2.20 8.04 -22.38
C LEU A 382 -2.73 9.43 -22.73
N LEU A 383 -2.58 9.85 -23.97
CA LEU A 383 -3.13 11.12 -24.46
C LEU A 383 -4.66 11.13 -24.41
N ALA A 384 -5.31 10.06 -24.89
CA ALA A 384 -6.77 9.92 -24.82
C ALA A 384 -7.26 9.92 -23.37
N PHE A 385 -6.58 9.19 -22.47
CA PHE A 385 -6.89 9.19 -21.03
C PHE A 385 -6.76 10.60 -20.41
N THR A 386 -5.69 11.32 -20.73
CA THR A 386 -5.51 12.69 -20.20
C THR A 386 -6.59 13.62 -20.73
N LYS A 387 -6.94 13.54 -22.04
CA LYS A 387 -8.03 14.33 -22.63
C LYS A 387 -9.40 14.00 -22.02
N ALA A 388 -9.64 12.78 -21.55
CA ALA A 388 -10.88 12.38 -20.87
C ALA A 388 -11.11 13.14 -19.56
N TRP A 389 -10.06 13.61 -18.88
CA TRP A 389 -10.16 14.47 -17.71
C TRP A 389 -10.71 15.87 -18.03
N PHE A 390 -10.55 16.37 -19.25
CA PHE A 390 -11.06 17.66 -19.71
C PHE A 390 -12.39 17.52 -20.49
N ALA A 391 -13.06 16.37 -20.36
CA ALA A 391 -14.39 16.18 -20.91
C ALA A 391 -15.47 16.79 -19.99
N PRO A 392 -16.66 17.15 -20.51
CA PRO A 392 -17.72 17.80 -19.72
C PRO A 392 -18.21 17.03 -18.49
N ALA A 393 -17.88 15.77 -18.35
CA ALA A 393 -18.20 14.96 -17.17
C ALA A 393 -17.27 15.25 -15.98
N GLN A 394 -16.05 15.74 -16.23
CA GLN A 394 -15.03 16.07 -15.26
C GLN A 394 -14.71 17.57 -15.19
N ASP A 395 -14.99 18.32 -16.26
CA ASP A 395 -14.87 19.77 -16.37
C ASP A 395 -16.28 20.31 -16.62
N ARG A 396 -17.05 20.52 -15.55
CA ARG A 396 -18.50 20.72 -15.61
C ARG A 396 -18.91 22.14 -15.98
N ASP A 397 -18.10 23.13 -15.61
CA ASP A 397 -18.31 24.53 -15.99
C ASP A 397 -17.61 24.93 -17.31
N GLY A 398 -16.69 24.06 -17.80
CA GLY A 398 -16.03 24.19 -19.07
C GLY A 398 -14.90 25.21 -19.09
N ASP A 399 -14.28 25.49 -17.96
CA ASP A 399 -13.20 26.47 -17.81
C ASP A 399 -11.81 25.86 -18.11
N GLY A 400 -11.74 24.54 -18.25
CA GLY A 400 -10.51 23.76 -18.50
C GLY A 400 -9.78 23.34 -17.22
N ILE A 401 -10.46 23.38 -16.05
CA ILE A 401 -9.96 22.91 -14.78
C ILE A 401 -10.88 21.78 -14.28
N PRO A 402 -10.49 20.52 -14.42
CA PRO A 402 -11.35 19.40 -14.02
C PRO A 402 -11.54 19.27 -12.51
N GLU A 403 -12.69 18.68 -12.13
CA GLU A 403 -13.04 18.34 -10.76
C GLU A 403 -12.99 16.83 -10.50
N TRP A 404 -12.78 16.48 -9.22
CA TRP A 404 -13.03 15.13 -8.75
C TRP A 404 -14.53 14.82 -8.75
N SER A 405 -14.91 13.66 -9.24
CA SER A 405 -16.30 13.20 -9.15
C SER A 405 -16.59 12.48 -7.83
N HIS A 406 -15.58 11.93 -7.19
CA HIS A 406 -15.71 11.16 -5.94
C HIS A 406 -14.41 11.19 -5.13
N ALA A 407 -14.50 11.24 -3.79
CA ALA A 407 -13.34 11.34 -2.90
C ALA A 407 -12.30 10.21 -3.12
N MET A 408 -12.74 9.00 -3.41
CA MET A 408 -11.84 7.87 -3.67
C MET A 408 -10.90 8.07 -4.85
N GLN A 409 -11.28 8.85 -5.87
CA GLN A 409 -10.40 9.15 -7.01
C GLN A 409 -9.14 9.91 -6.61
N SER A 410 -9.23 10.71 -5.53
CA SER A 410 -8.09 11.45 -5.01
C SER A 410 -7.02 10.54 -4.37
N GLY A 411 -7.34 9.28 -4.08
CA GLY A 411 -6.49 8.37 -3.30
C GLY A 411 -6.55 8.62 -1.79
N PHE A 412 -7.45 9.47 -1.33
CA PHE A 412 -7.60 9.85 0.08
C PHE A 412 -9.06 9.70 0.53
N GLU A 413 -9.40 8.50 1.00
CA GLU A 413 -10.78 8.12 1.33
C GLU A 413 -11.41 8.96 2.45
N ASP A 414 -10.63 9.21 3.52
CA ASP A 414 -11.05 9.98 4.69
C ASP A 414 -10.60 11.44 4.55
N HIS A 415 -10.94 12.07 3.42
CA HIS A 415 -10.48 13.39 3.06
C HIS A 415 -10.95 14.45 4.07
N PRO A 416 -10.06 15.20 4.76
CA PRO A 416 -10.43 16.09 5.86
C PRO A 416 -11.42 17.17 5.46
N LEU A 417 -11.21 17.83 4.32
CA LEU A 417 -12.13 18.87 3.82
C LEU A 417 -13.54 18.33 3.67
N PHE A 418 -13.69 17.18 3.01
CA PHE A 418 -15.00 16.61 2.70
C PHE A 418 -15.65 15.96 3.92
N SER A 419 -14.89 15.58 4.94
CA SER A 419 -15.42 15.15 6.24
C SER A 419 -16.12 16.27 7.00
N TYR A 420 -15.78 17.54 6.74
CA TYR A 420 -16.57 18.68 7.23
C TYR A 420 -17.92 18.82 6.53
N TRP A 421 -18.03 18.39 5.26
CA TRP A 421 -19.26 18.48 4.50
C TRP A 421 -20.20 17.33 4.84
N GLN A 422 -19.67 16.12 4.92
CA GLN A 422 -20.37 14.89 5.27
C GLN A 422 -19.51 14.04 6.19
N THR A 423 -20.10 13.53 7.28
CA THR A 423 -19.39 12.66 8.25
C THR A 423 -18.74 11.45 7.58
N TRP A 424 -19.35 10.92 6.53
CA TRP A 424 -18.74 9.98 5.62
C TRP A 424 -18.27 10.70 4.36
N SER A 425 -16.98 11.11 4.32
CA SER A 425 -16.43 11.96 3.27
C SER A 425 -16.72 11.50 1.85
N GLN A 426 -16.80 10.17 1.63
CA GLN A 426 -17.14 9.58 0.33
C GLN A 426 -18.59 9.87 -0.11
N GLY A 427 -19.48 10.26 0.78
CA GLY A 427 -20.85 10.69 0.48
C GLY A 427 -20.99 12.18 0.19
N ALA A 428 -19.91 12.98 0.27
CA ALA A 428 -19.94 14.39 -0.07
C ALA A 428 -20.01 14.61 -1.59
N ASN A 429 -20.78 15.61 -2.05
CA ASN A 429 -20.71 16.07 -3.44
C ASN A 429 -19.48 16.95 -3.63
N ILE A 430 -18.36 16.35 -3.98
CA ILE A 430 -17.08 17.05 -4.13
C ILE A 430 -16.88 17.68 -5.51
N SER A 431 -17.77 17.42 -6.46
CA SER A 431 -17.68 17.95 -7.83
C SER A 431 -17.95 19.46 -7.92
N VAL A 432 -18.27 20.09 -6.80
CA VAL A 432 -18.39 21.57 -6.67
C VAL A 432 -17.08 22.21 -6.23
N ALA A 433 -16.03 21.40 -6.00
CA ALA A 433 -14.72 21.85 -5.56
C ALA A 433 -13.65 21.55 -6.60
N GLU A 434 -12.86 22.53 -6.90
CA GLU A 434 -11.60 22.38 -7.63
C GLU A 434 -10.44 22.19 -6.64
N SER A 435 -9.45 21.41 -7.08
CA SER A 435 -8.40 20.91 -6.21
C SER A 435 -7.01 21.25 -6.74
N PRO A 436 -6.13 21.87 -5.93
CA PRO A 436 -4.74 22.07 -6.33
C PRO A 436 -4.01 20.74 -6.55
N ALA A 437 -4.47 19.66 -5.91
CA ALA A 437 -3.91 18.32 -6.10
C ALA A 437 -4.24 17.74 -7.48
N LEU A 438 -5.51 17.81 -7.94
CA LEU A 438 -5.89 17.33 -9.26
C LEU A 438 -5.18 18.13 -10.36
N CYS A 439 -5.14 19.46 -10.20
CA CYS A 439 -4.37 20.31 -11.10
C CYS A 439 -2.89 19.94 -11.14
N ALA A 440 -2.28 19.59 -10.00
CA ALA A 440 -0.89 19.16 -9.93
C ALA A 440 -0.66 17.81 -10.63
N PHE A 441 -1.55 16.85 -10.46
CA PHE A 441 -1.49 15.58 -11.18
C PHE A 441 -1.58 15.80 -12.69
N LEU A 442 -2.60 16.49 -13.16
CA LEU A 442 -2.82 16.75 -14.59
C LEU A 442 -1.71 17.61 -15.22
N PHE A 443 -1.21 18.60 -14.48
CA PHE A 443 -0.06 19.39 -14.92
C PHE A 443 1.17 18.51 -15.18
N ARG A 444 1.47 17.59 -14.27
CA ARG A 444 2.60 16.66 -14.40
C ARG A 444 2.39 15.65 -15.53
N GLU A 445 1.17 15.13 -15.69
CA GLU A 445 0.81 14.25 -16.82
C GLU A 445 1.02 14.96 -18.16
N CYS A 446 0.54 16.21 -18.31
CA CYS A 446 0.78 17.02 -19.51
C CYS A 446 2.27 17.26 -19.74
N GLN A 447 3.03 17.59 -18.69
CA GLN A 447 4.48 17.81 -18.79
C GLN A 447 5.22 16.56 -19.31
N LEU A 448 4.83 15.38 -18.84
CA LEU A 448 5.45 14.12 -19.24
C LEU A 448 4.99 13.69 -20.64
N LEU A 449 3.72 13.90 -20.99
CA LEU A 449 3.23 13.67 -22.35
C LEU A 449 3.99 14.54 -23.37
N ILE A 450 4.27 15.81 -23.05
CA ILE A 450 5.10 16.69 -23.91
C ILE A 450 6.50 16.11 -24.08
N LYS A 451 7.11 15.56 -23.03
CA LYS A 451 8.44 14.88 -23.12
C LYS A 451 8.36 13.64 -24.02
N ILE A 452 7.33 12.82 -23.84
CA ILE A 452 7.12 11.60 -24.65
C ILE A 452 6.82 11.99 -26.11
N ALA A 453 5.98 12.98 -26.36
CA ALA A 453 5.66 13.47 -27.71
C ALA A 453 6.92 13.89 -28.47
N LYS A 454 7.84 14.62 -27.79
CA LYS A 454 9.14 14.98 -28.39
C LYS A 454 10.03 13.76 -28.71
N LEU A 455 10.01 12.74 -27.84
CA LEU A 455 10.80 11.51 -28.07
C LEU A 455 10.22 10.62 -29.15
N THR A 456 8.89 10.64 -29.34
CA THR A 456 8.16 9.78 -30.30
C THR A 456 7.80 10.49 -31.60
N GLY A 457 8.11 11.80 -31.72
CA GLY A 457 7.87 12.59 -32.93
C GLY A 457 6.43 13.11 -33.10
N GLN A 458 5.60 13.07 -32.05
CA GLN A 458 4.18 13.54 -32.04
C GLN A 458 4.12 15.06 -31.78
N MET A 459 4.71 15.85 -32.65
CA MET A 459 4.96 17.28 -32.43
C MET A 459 3.65 18.13 -32.42
N GLU A 460 2.61 17.69 -33.12
CA GLU A 460 1.30 18.31 -33.17
C GLU A 460 0.56 18.39 -31.83
N GLU A 461 0.81 17.44 -30.94
CA GLU A 461 0.17 17.39 -29.61
C GLU A 461 0.83 18.31 -28.56
N ILE A 462 2.00 18.86 -28.87
CA ILE A 462 2.77 19.67 -27.90
C ILE A 462 2.04 20.96 -27.53
N LEU A 463 1.54 21.73 -28.52
CA LEU A 463 0.87 23.01 -28.27
C LEU A 463 -0.44 22.85 -27.48
N PRO A 464 -1.34 21.91 -27.81
CA PRO A 464 -2.52 21.64 -26.99
C PRO A 464 -2.17 21.27 -25.54
N LEU A 465 -1.20 20.37 -25.34
CA LEU A 465 -0.77 19.97 -23.99
C LEU A 465 -0.13 21.13 -23.21
N GLN A 466 0.62 22.01 -23.86
CA GLN A 466 1.16 23.23 -23.24
C GLN A 466 0.07 24.19 -22.81
N SER A 467 -1.00 24.34 -23.61
CA SER A 467 -2.16 25.17 -23.24
C SER A 467 -2.84 24.63 -22.00
N MET A 468 -3.18 23.34 -21.95
CA MET A 468 -3.74 22.69 -20.75
C MET A 468 -2.84 22.88 -19.52
N GLN A 469 -1.54 22.63 -19.68
CA GLN A 469 -0.54 22.79 -18.61
C GLN A 469 -0.51 24.23 -18.07
N ASN A 470 -0.59 25.25 -18.94
CA ASN A 470 -0.57 26.66 -18.54
C ASN A 470 -1.84 27.06 -17.78
N ASN A 471 -3.02 26.57 -18.22
CA ASN A 471 -4.28 26.82 -17.53
C ASN A 471 -4.25 26.25 -16.11
N LEU A 472 -3.85 24.97 -15.98
CA LEU A 472 -3.72 24.31 -14.67
C LEU A 472 -2.75 25.03 -13.73
N ARG A 473 -1.60 25.49 -14.25
CA ARG A 473 -0.66 26.31 -13.47
C ARG A 473 -1.29 27.60 -12.99
N ALA A 474 -1.99 28.31 -13.89
CA ALA A 474 -2.61 29.59 -13.56
C ALA A 474 -3.66 29.44 -12.45
N ALA A 475 -4.51 28.40 -12.54
CA ALA A 475 -5.51 28.09 -11.51
C ALA A 475 -4.86 27.82 -10.14
N VAL A 476 -3.85 26.95 -10.09
CA VAL A 476 -3.11 26.67 -8.84
C VAL A 476 -2.47 27.93 -8.29
N GLU A 477 -1.85 28.76 -9.13
CA GLU A 477 -1.20 29.99 -8.69
C GLU A 477 -2.19 31.02 -8.10
N ILE A 478 -3.44 31.05 -8.59
CA ILE A 478 -4.51 31.90 -8.07
C ILE A 478 -4.99 31.41 -6.68
N SER A 479 -4.99 30.10 -6.43
CA SER A 479 -5.43 29.51 -5.16
C SER A 479 -4.44 29.73 -3.99
N TRP A 480 -3.31 30.39 -4.24
CA TRP A 480 -2.32 30.68 -3.21
C TRP A 480 -2.81 31.72 -2.19
N ASP A 481 -2.82 31.32 -0.92
CA ASP A 481 -3.04 32.22 0.20
C ASP A 481 -1.70 32.59 0.86
N SER A 482 -1.33 33.88 0.78
CA SER A 482 -0.08 34.37 1.33
C SER A 482 -0.04 34.41 2.88
N LYS A 483 -1.19 34.46 3.55
CA LYS A 483 -1.27 34.44 5.03
C LYS A 483 -1.07 33.04 5.56
N LEU A 484 -1.57 32.04 4.82
CA LEU A 484 -1.42 30.63 5.14
C LEU A 484 -0.12 30.05 4.57
N ALA A 485 0.59 30.77 3.71
CA ALA A 485 1.72 30.27 2.93
C ALA A 485 1.43 28.90 2.29
N GLY A 486 0.29 28.77 1.60
CA GLY A 486 -0.16 27.51 1.04
C GLY A 486 -1.28 27.65 0.02
N TYR A 487 -1.56 26.57 -0.67
CA TYR A 487 -2.64 26.47 -1.64
C TYR A 487 -3.94 26.06 -0.95
N GLN A 488 -5.08 26.46 -1.52
CA GLN A 488 -6.41 26.14 -1.04
C GLN A 488 -7.24 25.46 -2.11
N TYR A 489 -8.29 24.75 -1.74
CA TYR A 489 -9.38 24.40 -2.62
C TYR A 489 -10.21 25.65 -2.93
N TRP A 490 -10.96 25.63 -4.01
CA TRP A 490 -11.87 26.71 -4.38
C TRP A 490 -13.16 26.16 -4.99
N ASP A 491 -14.19 26.98 -4.95
CA ASP A 491 -15.48 26.65 -5.54
C ASP A 491 -15.40 26.66 -7.07
N ARG A 492 -15.90 25.63 -7.74
CA ARG A 492 -15.91 25.44 -9.20
C ARG A 492 -16.43 26.66 -9.97
N ASP A 493 -17.61 27.16 -9.60
CA ASP A 493 -18.31 28.19 -10.41
C ASP A 493 -17.90 29.60 -10.04
N SER A 494 -17.47 29.87 -8.81
CA SER A 494 -17.13 31.20 -8.36
C SER A 494 -15.62 31.48 -8.31
N HIS A 495 -14.81 30.42 -8.32
CA HIS A 495 -13.34 30.44 -8.16
C HIS A 495 -12.85 31.10 -6.87
N TYR A 496 -13.69 31.12 -5.82
CA TYR A 496 -13.31 31.64 -4.50
C TYR A 496 -13.16 30.54 -3.47
N SER A 497 -12.18 30.68 -2.58
CA SER A 497 -11.99 29.84 -1.39
C SER A 497 -12.75 30.45 -0.22
N THR A 498 -13.99 30.04 -0.03
CA THR A 498 -14.80 30.51 1.08
C THR A 498 -14.47 29.76 2.36
N THR A 499 -14.68 30.43 3.53
CA THR A 499 -14.56 29.77 4.84
C THR A 499 -15.90 29.19 5.26
N TYR A 500 -15.87 28.07 5.99
CA TYR A 500 -17.06 27.50 6.60
C TYR A 500 -17.69 28.51 7.58
N GLU A 501 -19.00 28.79 7.41
CA GLU A 501 -19.74 29.71 8.24
C GLU A 501 -21.17 29.20 8.46
N PRO A 502 -21.66 29.07 9.71
CA PRO A 502 -23.06 28.77 9.99
C PRO A 502 -23.94 29.95 9.64
N LEU A 503 -25.03 29.72 8.92
CA LEU A 503 -25.99 30.73 8.51
C LEU A 503 -27.28 30.69 9.34
N GLY A 504 -27.67 29.50 9.80
CA GLY A 504 -28.85 29.33 10.63
C GLY A 504 -29.25 27.88 10.80
N GLU A 505 -30.15 27.66 11.77
CA GLU A 505 -30.68 26.32 12.04
C GLU A 505 -32.18 26.44 12.41
N HIS A 506 -32.91 25.35 12.15
CA HIS A 506 -34.32 25.28 12.44
C HIS A 506 -34.75 23.86 12.79
N GLN A 507 -35.82 23.72 13.57
CA GLN A 507 -36.37 22.43 13.95
C GLN A 507 -37.68 22.16 13.20
N GLY A 508 -37.77 21.02 12.49
CA GLY A 508 -38.94 20.66 11.68
C GLY A 508 -39.05 21.48 10.39
N ASP A 509 -40.23 21.39 9.74
CA ASP A 509 -40.56 22.15 8.54
C ASP A 509 -40.61 23.67 8.80
N GLY A 510 -40.24 24.50 7.83
CA GLY A 510 -40.30 25.95 8.03
C GLY A 510 -39.53 26.77 6.99
N GLU A 511 -39.14 27.97 7.41
CA GLU A 511 -38.30 28.87 6.64
C GLU A 511 -37.32 29.65 7.56
N ILE A 512 -36.18 30.01 7.01
CA ILE A 512 -35.22 30.95 7.63
C ILE A 512 -35.09 32.13 6.71
N ILE A 513 -35.35 33.34 7.23
CA ILE A 513 -35.14 34.60 6.50
C ILE A 513 -33.72 35.08 6.83
N LEU A 514 -32.88 35.18 5.81
CA LEU A 514 -31.45 35.56 5.94
C LEU A 514 -31.23 37.03 5.56
N ASN A 515 -31.73 37.47 4.41
CA ASN A 515 -31.54 38.82 3.85
C ASN A 515 -30.06 39.26 3.93
N ARG A 516 -29.17 38.39 3.50
CA ARG A 516 -27.71 38.55 3.71
C ARG A 516 -26.98 38.66 2.39
N ASN A 517 -26.16 39.72 2.25
CA ASN A 517 -25.22 39.90 1.15
C ASN A 517 -23.85 39.33 1.53
N PHE A 518 -23.13 38.78 0.54
CA PHE A 518 -21.79 38.24 0.68
C PHE A 518 -20.81 39.03 -0.18
N THR A 519 -19.59 39.17 0.30
CA THR A 519 -18.51 39.86 -0.45
C THR A 519 -18.05 39.07 -1.67
N HIS A 520 -18.17 37.79 -1.61
CA HIS A 520 -17.89 36.85 -2.70
C HIS A 520 -19.03 35.87 -2.82
N PRO A 521 -19.29 35.28 -4.01
CA PRO A 521 -20.32 34.30 -4.16
C PRO A 521 -20.07 33.09 -3.24
N ILE A 522 -21.12 32.63 -2.60
CA ILE A 522 -21.08 31.47 -1.71
C ILE A 522 -21.95 30.35 -2.23
N ARG A 523 -21.63 29.12 -1.84
CA ARG A 523 -22.41 27.91 -2.05
C ARG A 523 -22.95 27.41 -0.73
N LEU A 524 -24.15 26.84 -0.72
CA LEU A 524 -24.79 26.35 0.50
C LEU A 524 -24.51 24.87 0.75
N LEU A 525 -24.17 24.55 1.98
CA LEU A 525 -24.18 23.19 2.53
C LEU A 525 -25.38 23.08 3.48
N ILE A 526 -26.23 22.08 3.24
CA ILE A 526 -27.41 21.79 4.01
C ILE A 526 -27.16 20.51 4.80
N ARG A 527 -27.46 20.54 6.09
CA ARG A 527 -27.30 19.36 6.96
C ARG A 527 -28.56 19.13 7.76
N ILE A 528 -29.04 17.89 7.75
CA ILE A 528 -30.21 17.45 8.51
C ILE A 528 -29.74 16.41 9.52
N LYS A 529 -30.05 16.62 10.80
CA LYS A 529 -29.91 15.60 11.85
C LYS A 529 -31.29 15.09 12.18
N SER A 530 -31.56 13.83 11.86
CA SER A 530 -32.85 13.16 12.13
C SER A 530 -32.78 12.40 13.45
N LYS A 531 -33.85 12.44 14.24
CA LYS A 531 -34.03 11.62 15.42
C LYS A 531 -35.02 10.49 15.10
N GLY A 532 -34.54 9.26 15.13
CA GLY A 532 -35.34 8.05 14.89
C GLY A 532 -35.37 7.59 13.42
N GLY A 533 -35.31 6.30 13.21
CA GLY A 533 -35.06 5.59 11.96
C GLY A 533 -36.15 5.62 10.88
N THR A 534 -37.01 6.63 10.83
CA THR A 534 -38.00 6.83 9.76
C THR A 534 -37.39 7.56 8.58
N GLN A 535 -37.68 7.07 7.37
CA GLN A 535 -37.25 7.70 6.13
C GLN A 535 -37.80 9.12 6.02
N ARG A 536 -36.97 10.07 5.63
CA ARG A 536 -37.29 11.48 5.41
C ARG A 536 -37.34 11.79 3.91
N TYR A 537 -38.16 12.74 3.53
CA TYR A 537 -38.31 13.20 2.15
C TYR A 537 -38.10 14.73 2.07
N PRO A 538 -36.90 15.24 2.45
CA PRO A 538 -36.68 16.67 2.53
C PRO A 538 -36.72 17.30 1.15
N GLN A 539 -37.29 18.51 1.09
CA GLN A 539 -37.21 19.43 -0.04
C GLN A 539 -36.77 20.79 0.48
N VAL A 540 -35.76 21.40 -0.13
CA VAL A 540 -35.27 22.72 0.26
C VAL A 540 -35.35 23.67 -0.93
N PHE A 541 -35.87 24.87 -0.68
CA PHE A 541 -35.95 25.93 -1.69
C PHE A 541 -35.10 27.12 -1.22
N ILE A 542 -34.06 27.42 -1.99
CA ILE A 542 -33.12 28.49 -1.70
C ILE A 542 -33.47 29.67 -2.57
N HIS A 543 -33.81 30.83 -1.98
CA HIS A 543 -34.14 32.08 -2.67
C HIS A 543 -32.98 33.06 -2.48
N GLY A 544 -32.47 33.62 -3.57
CA GLY A 544 -31.38 34.57 -3.53
C GLY A 544 -31.04 35.15 -4.91
N GLU A 545 -29.93 35.87 -4.96
CA GLU A 545 -29.39 36.45 -6.18
C GLU A 545 -28.10 35.78 -6.60
N SER A 546 -28.00 35.50 -7.92
CA SER A 546 -26.76 34.98 -8.54
C SER A 546 -25.64 36.02 -8.49
N PRO A 547 -24.39 35.62 -8.82
CA PRO A 547 -23.28 36.57 -9.03
C PRO A 547 -23.55 37.62 -10.10
N THR A 548 -24.48 37.37 -11.05
CA THR A 548 -24.89 38.32 -12.08
C THR A 548 -26.08 39.21 -11.68
N GLY A 549 -26.57 39.11 -10.43
CA GLY A 549 -27.71 39.91 -9.92
C GLY A 549 -29.07 39.37 -10.35
N GLN A 550 -29.13 38.15 -10.89
CA GLN A 550 -30.42 37.55 -11.25
C GLN A 550 -31.04 36.85 -10.04
N HIS A 551 -32.31 37.06 -9.78
CA HIS A 551 -33.04 36.33 -8.77
C HIS A 551 -33.10 34.84 -9.13
N LEU A 552 -32.71 33.98 -8.20
CA LEU A 552 -32.68 32.53 -8.34
C LEU A 552 -33.56 31.87 -7.29
N VAL A 553 -34.20 30.78 -7.68
CA VAL A 553 -34.78 29.80 -6.76
C VAL A 553 -34.22 28.43 -7.11
N GLU A 554 -33.39 27.93 -6.26
CA GLU A 554 -32.86 26.58 -6.38
C GLU A 554 -33.68 25.60 -5.53
N ARG A 555 -33.94 24.43 -6.08
CA ARG A 555 -34.64 23.37 -5.38
C ARG A 555 -33.70 22.18 -5.21
N ILE A 556 -33.45 21.84 -3.94
CA ILE A 556 -32.75 20.60 -3.53
C ILE A 556 -33.82 19.58 -3.20
N GLN A 557 -33.77 18.43 -3.86
CA GLN A 557 -34.74 17.35 -3.72
C GLN A 557 -34.26 16.26 -2.76
N THR A 558 -35.13 15.35 -2.41
CA THR A 558 -34.86 14.24 -1.49
C THR A 558 -33.67 13.39 -1.97
N GLU A 559 -33.57 13.14 -3.27
CA GLU A 559 -32.53 12.36 -3.93
C GLU A 559 -31.14 13.03 -3.93
N ASP A 560 -31.06 14.34 -3.73
CA ASP A 560 -29.82 15.10 -3.62
C ASP A 560 -29.19 14.95 -2.22
N PHE A 561 -29.96 14.48 -1.24
CA PHE A 561 -29.46 14.25 0.10
C PHE A 561 -28.76 12.90 0.23
N GLN A 562 -27.49 12.94 0.61
CA GLN A 562 -26.72 11.76 0.98
C GLN A 562 -26.83 11.50 2.49
N TRP A 563 -27.34 10.34 2.84
CA TRP A 563 -27.55 9.96 4.23
C TRP A 563 -26.45 9.04 4.74
N PHE A 564 -25.90 9.38 5.89
CA PHE A 564 -25.03 8.52 6.67
C PHE A 564 -25.54 8.46 8.12
N LEU A 565 -26.04 7.31 8.52
CA LEU A 565 -26.76 7.11 9.78
C LEU A 565 -27.92 8.13 9.88
N GLU A 566 -27.93 8.96 10.94
CA GLU A 566 -28.96 9.95 11.22
C GLU A 566 -28.68 11.33 10.58
N THR A 567 -27.60 11.45 9.79
CA THR A 567 -27.22 12.73 9.18
C THR A 567 -27.38 12.69 7.67
N GLY A 568 -28.26 13.53 7.13
CA GLY A 568 -28.38 13.80 5.70
C GLY A 568 -27.69 15.11 5.33
N THR A 569 -26.93 15.13 4.23
CA THR A 569 -26.30 16.35 3.72
C THR A 569 -26.55 16.51 2.23
N ALA A 570 -26.70 17.77 1.80
CA ALA A 570 -26.75 18.15 0.40
C ALA A 570 -25.94 19.42 0.18
N THR A 571 -25.30 19.54 -0.97
CA THR A 571 -24.60 20.75 -1.41
C THR A 571 -25.36 21.37 -2.57
N GLY A 572 -25.61 22.68 -2.53
CA GLY A 572 -26.28 23.39 -3.61
C GLY A 572 -25.45 23.41 -4.89
N GLU A 573 -26.12 23.38 -6.04
CA GLU A 573 -25.47 23.47 -7.36
C GLU A 573 -25.21 24.93 -7.80
N ARG A 574 -25.83 25.89 -7.10
CA ARG A 574 -25.73 27.31 -7.42
C ARG A 574 -24.88 28.08 -6.42
N THR A 575 -24.34 29.21 -6.88
CA THR A 575 -23.66 30.20 -6.05
C THR A 575 -24.46 31.47 -5.93
N TYR A 576 -24.34 32.14 -4.78
CA TYR A 576 -25.17 33.30 -4.40
C TYR A 576 -24.34 34.46 -3.89
N ASN A 577 -24.60 35.66 -4.38
CA ASN A 577 -24.12 36.94 -3.81
C ASN A 577 -25.01 37.43 -2.69
N MET A 578 -26.29 37.06 -2.71
CA MET A 578 -27.26 37.39 -1.70
C MET A 578 -28.21 36.23 -1.47
N LEU A 579 -28.47 35.92 -0.21
CA LEU A 579 -29.50 34.98 0.21
C LEU A 579 -30.64 35.72 0.87
N GLU A 580 -31.85 35.56 0.31
CA GLU A 580 -33.06 36.13 0.91
C GLU A 580 -33.58 35.23 2.03
N ARG A 581 -33.90 34.01 1.68
CA ARG A 581 -34.48 32.99 2.57
C ARG A 581 -34.26 31.59 2.08
N VAL A 582 -34.42 30.63 2.99
CA VAL A 582 -34.44 29.21 2.70
C VAL A 582 -35.68 28.58 3.28
N GLN A 583 -36.49 27.91 2.44
CA GLN A 583 -37.70 27.19 2.84
C GLN A 583 -37.44 25.69 2.77
N PHE A 584 -38.01 24.92 3.69
CA PHE A 584 -37.81 23.48 3.77
C PHE A 584 -39.02 22.74 4.29
N LEU A 585 -39.22 21.56 3.70
CA LEU A 585 -40.39 20.70 3.93
C LEU A 585 -39.97 19.25 4.01
N GLY A 586 -40.80 18.39 4.60
CA GLY A 586 -40.61 16.95 4.64
C GLY A 586 -39.75 16.47 5.81
N LEU A 587 -39.58 17.29 6.82
CA LEU A 587 -38.91 17.01 8.08
C LEU A 587 -39.91 16.65 9.18
N ALA A 588 -39.49 15.88 10.16
CA ALA A 588 -40.25 15.69 11.40
C ALA A 588 -40.06 16.87 12.36
N GLU A 589 -40.99 17.04 13.32
CA GLU A 589 -40.94 18.16 14.29
C GLU A 589 -39.66 18.20 15.14
N ASP A 590 -38.97 17.06 15.32
CA ASP A 590 -37.75 16.93 16.11
C ASP A 590 -36.47 16.82 15.26
N ASP A 591 -36.57 16.85 13.93
CA ASP A 591 -35.42 16.93 13.04
C ASP A 591 -34.82 18.33 13.08
N LEU A 592 -33.47 18.41 13.08
CA LEU A 592 -32.74 19.67 13.04
C LEU A 592 -32.13 19.86 11.65
N ILE A 593 -32.52 20.93 10.95
CA ILE A 593 -31.90 21.35 9.70
C ILE A 593 -30.97 22.55 9.96
N SER A 594 -29.78 22.52 9.38
CA SER A 594 -28.83 23.62 9.47
C SER A 594 -28.25 23.98 8.11
N PHE A 595 -27.94 25.25 7.92
CA PHE A 595 -27.44 25.85 6.69
C PHE A 595 -26.09 26.48 6.95
N HIS A 596 -25.13 26.21 6.06
CA HIS A 596 -23.77 26.68 6.18
C HIS A 596 -23.24 27.16 4.82
N VAL A 597 -22.30 28.09 4.82
CA VAL A 597 -21.45 28.34 3.66
C VAL A 597 -20.52 27.15 3.49
N VAL A 598 -20.40 26.61 2.27
CA VAL A 598 -19.40 25.59 1.95
C VAL A 598 -18.02 26.17 2.19
N GLY A 599 -17.21 25.52 3.02
CA GLY A 599 -15.84 25.96 3.31
C GLY A 599 -14.84 25.17 2.47
N PHE A 600 -13.86 25.88 1.89
CA PHE A 600 -12.76 25.34 1.09
C PHE A 600 -11.39 25.56 1.74
N SER A 601 -11.34 26.14 2.93
CA SER A 601 -10.11 26.60 3.61
C SER A 601 -9.41 25.52 4.45
N CYS A 602 -9.54 24.25 4.11
CA CYS A 602 -8.79 23.17 4.75
C CYS A 602 -7.39 23.05 4.17
N GLN A 603 -6.38 22.88 5.03
CA GLN A 603 -5.04 22.52 4.61
C GLN A 603 -4.73 21.07 5.01
N ASP A 604 -4.60 20.24 4.02
CA ASP A 604 -4.19 18.86 4.12
C ASP A 604 -2.96 18.59 3.25
N HIS A 605 -2.38 17.39 3.35
CA HIS A 605 -1.18 17.05 2.62
C HIS A 605 -1.36 17.06 1.10
N THR A 606 -2.60 16.97 0.57
CA THR A 606 -2.85 17.03 -0.86
C THR A 606 -2.67 18.45 -1.41
N THR A 607 -2.93 19.47 -0.59
CA THR A 607 -2.68 20.87 -0.97
C THR A 607 -1.19 21.21 -1.11
N LEU A 608 -0.31 20.32 -0.66
CA LEU A 608 1.15 20.44 -0.81
C LEU A 608 1.65 19.87 -2.16
N LEU A 609 0.82 19.14 -2.92
CA LEU A 609 1.23 18.49 -4.18
C LEU A 609 1.67 19.42 -5.32
N PRO A 610 1.29 20.71 -5.40
CA PRO A 610 1.90 21.59 -6.38
C PRO A 610 3.43 21.60 -6.37
N ILE A 611 4.08 21.36 -5.21
CA ILE A 611 5.55 21.23 -5.11
C ILE A 611 6.05 19.98 -5.86
N TRP A 612 5.30 18.87 -5.79
CA TRP A 612 5.64 17.62 -6.48
C TRP A 612 5.57 17.77 -8.01
N ALA A 613 4.61 18.53 -8.48
CA ALA A 613 4.42 18.80 -9.91
C ALA A 613 5.42 19.84 -10.46
N GLY A 614 6.10 20.60 -9.59
CA GLY A 614 7.00 21.67 -10.01
C GLY A 614 6.28 22.95 -10.48
N ILE A 615 5.08 23.21 -9.94
CA ILE A 615 4.25 24.37 -10.31
C ILE A 615 4.76 25.67 -9.67
N PRO A 616 5.01 25.71 -8.34
CA PRO A 616 5.28 26.98 -7.64
C PRO A 616 6.54 27.70 -8.14
N ALA A 617 6.49 29.05 -8.18
CA ALA A 617 7.68 29.88 -8.34
C ALA A 617 8.59 29.80 -7.10
N LEU A 618 9.88 30.09 -7.24
CA LEU A 618 10.89 29.89 -6.16
C LEU A 618 10.54 30.62 -4.85
N GLU A 619 10.02 31.84 -4.94
CA GLU A 619 9.63 32.63 -3.76
C GLU A 619 8.47 31.94 -2.98
N ARG A 620 7.49 31.41 -3.71
CA ARG A 620 6.38 30.66 -3.10
C ARG A 620 6.82 29.32 -2.53
N VAL A 621 7.75 28.63 -3.20
CA VAL A 621 8.33 27.39 -2.68
C VAL A 621 9.01 27.63 -1.35
N GLN A 622 9.79 28.71 -1.21
CA GLN A 622 10.46 29.03 0.04
C GLN A 622 9.43 29.21 1.16
N ALA A 623 8.40 30.04 0.94
CA ALA A 623 7.34 30.24 1.93
C ALA A 623 6.58 28.93 2.24
N LEU A 624 6.21 28.13 1.20
CA LEU A 624 5.55 26.84 1.38
C LEU A 624 6.40 25.87 2.21
N VAL A 625 7.70 25.84 1.98
CA VAL A 625 8.61 24.95 2.71
C VAL A 625 8.81 25.44 4.14
N ASP A 626 9.20 26.71 4.32
CA ASP A 626 9.63 27.24 5.63
C ASP A 626 8.44 27.43 6.59
N ASP A 627 7.32 28.00 6.10
CA ASP A 627 6.18 28.37 6.94
C ASP A 627 5.12 27.26 7.04
N THR A 628 5.12 26.29 6.12
CA THR A 628 4.09 25.24 6.07
C THR A 628 4.66 23.85 6.21
N ILE A 629 5.46 23.36 5.25
CA ILE A 629 5.92 21.95 5.24
C ILE A 629 6.87 21.68 6.41
N ALA A 630 7.93 22.47 6.57
CA ALA A 630 8.94 22.31 7.61
C ALA A 630 8.54 22.90 8.98
N ASN A 631 7.32 23.42 9.10
CA ASN A 631 6.82 23.99 10.33
C ASN A 631 6.33 22.89 11.29
N PRO A 632 6.96 22.72 12.49
CA PRO A 632 6.58 21.67 13.44
C PRO A 632 5.19 21.86 14.06
N GLU A 633 4.67 23.09 14.09
CA GLU A 633 3.29 23.35 14.55
C GLU A 633 2.24 22.92 13.52
N ARG A 634 2.65 22.75 12.25
CA ARG A 634 1.76 22.38 11.14
C ARG A 634 2.05 20.96 10.65
N PHE A 635 2.95 20.81 9.67
CA PHE A 635 3.15 19.54 8.95
C PHE A 635 4.43 18.77 9.33
N TRP A 636 5.41 19.40 10.03
CA TRP A 636 6.69 18.74 10.28
C TRP A 636 6.73 17.99 11.60
N LYS A 637 6.01 16.84 11.66
CA LYS A 637 5.86 16.05 12.88
C LYS A 637 6.98 15.01 13.07
N PRO A 638 7.18 14.48 14.29
CA PRO A 638 8.28 13.55 14.59
C PRO A 638 8.35 12.30 13.69
N TYR A 639 7.23 11.85 13.14
CA TYR A 639 7.14 10.63 12.34
C TYR A 639 6.67 10.85 10.90
N GLY A 640 6.66 12.08 10.41
CA GLY A 640 6.33 12.42 9.03
C GLY A 640 5.34 13.57 8.92
N ILE A 641 4.86 13.82 7.70
CA ILE A 641 3.86 14.83 7.38
C ILE A 641 2.48 14.23 7.63
N PRO A 642 1.68 14.79 8.57
CA PRO A 642 0.32 14.32 8.84
C PRO A 642 -0.64 14.63 7.71
N ALA A 643 -1.79 13.96 7.69
CA ALA A 643 -2.84 14.16 6.70
C ALA A 643 -3.37 15.60 6.66
N CYS A 644 -3.52 16.22 7.82
CA CYS A 644 -3.85 17.65 7.95
C CYS A 644 -3.27 18.19 9.26
N TYR A 645 -3.20 19.50 9.38
CA TYR A 645 -3.06 20.10 10.70
C TYR A 645 -4.43 20.63 11.12
N SER A 646 -4.80 20.35 12.37
CA SER A 646 -6.15 20.67 12.84
C SER A 646 -6.32 22.17 13.04
N LEU A 647 -7.27 22.77 12.34
CA LEU A 647 -7.75 24.12 12.58
C LEU A 647 -8.73 24.18 13.77
N SER A 648 -9.30 23.04 14.18
CA SER A 648 -10.17 22.89 15.34
C SER A 648 -9.82 21.62 16.12
N PRO A 649 -9.44 21.71 17.39
CA PRO A 649 -9.20 20.54 18.25
C PRO A 649 -10.48 19.75 18.58
N GLU A 650 -11.63 20.19 18.13
CA GLU A 650 -12.94 19.73 18.61
C GLU A 650 -13.51 18.54 17.83
N ASP A 651 -12.91 18.14 16.68
CA ASP A 651 -13.35 16.94 15.97
C ASP A 651 -12.35 15.79 16.11
N PRO A 652 -12.55 14.87 17.08
CA PRO A 652 -11.67 13.73 17.31
C PRO A 652 -11.72 12.67 16.21
N ASN A 653 -12.65 12.78 15.24
CA ASN A 653 -12.86 11.79 14.19
C ASN A 653 -12.07 12.09 12.89
N LEU A 654 -11.45 13.26 12.79
CA LEU A 654 -10.63 13.59 11.62
C LEU A 654 -9.29 12.84 11.65
N PRO A 655 -8.88 12.19 10.56
CA PRO A 655 -7.61 11.44 10.47
C PRO A 655 -6.38 12.34 10.36
N CYS A 656 -6.44 13.57 10.88
CA CYS A 656 -5.41 14.59 10.72
C CYS A 656 -4.02 14.16 11.19
N GLN A 657 -3.94 13.31 12.21
CA GLN A 657 -2.65 12.83 12.73
C GLN A 657 -2.07 11.62 11.99
N ASN A 658 -2.76 11.12 10.97
CA ASN A 658 -2.29 9.98 10.19
C ASN A 658 -1.22 10.40 9.17
N VAL A 659 -0.13 9.67 9.14
CA VAL A 659 0.97 9.79 8.17
C VAL A 659 0.80 8.69 7.12
N TYR A 660 0.42 9.07 5.91
CA TYR A 660 0.31 8.19 4.76
C TYR A 660 1.60 8.25 3.94
N LEU A 661 2.29 7.13 3.80
CA LEU A 661 3.63 7.10 3.17
C LEU A 661 3.60 7.49 1.69
N PRO A 662 2.62 7.11 0.87
CA PRO A 662 2.58 7.51 -0.53
C PRO A 662 2.52 9.05 -0.71
N TRP A 663 1.68 9.76 0.07
CA TRP A 663 1.61 11.22 0.04
C TRP A 663 2.92 11.87 0.51
N ASN A 664 3.48 11.36 1.61
CA ASN A 664 4.79 11.80 2.10
C ASN A 664 5.90 11.59 1.07
N THR A 665 5.82 10.50 0.29
CA THR A 665 6.76 10.21 -0.79
C THR A 665 6.66 11.25 -1.90
N MET A 666 5.46 11.58 -2.36
CA MET A 666 5.27 12.62 -3.38
C MET A 666 5.76 13.99 -2.90
N ILE A 667 5.45 14.38 -1.66
CA ILE A 667 5.96 15.64 -1.09
C ILE A 667 7.48 15.61 -1.00
N GLY A 668 8.08 14.50 -0.57
CA GLY A 668 9.53 14.30 -0.55
C GLY A 668 10.17 14.42 -1.94
N GLU A 669 9.55 13.85 -2.98
CA GLU A 669 9.96 14.03 -4.39
C GLU A 669 9.87 15.51 -4.79
N GLY A 670 8.82 16.22 -4.37
CA GLY A 670 8.67 17.66 -4.59
C GLY A 670 9.81 18.48 -3.94
N LEU A 671 10.18 18.15 -2.72
CA LEU A 671 11.34 18.76 -2.06
C LEU A 671 12.62 18.54 -2.89
N LEU A 672 12.81 17.36 -3.49
CA LEU A 672 13.95 17.07 -4.36
C LEU A 672 13.92 17.85 -5.68
N VAL A 673 12.73 18.11 -6.24
CA VAL A 673 12.56 18.92 -7.46
C VAL A 673 13.15 20.31 -7.25
N TYR A 674 12.95 20.89 -6.07
CA TYR A 674 13.46 22.22 -5.72
C TYR A 674 14.78 22.24 -4.94
N GLY A 675 15.47 21.09 -4.83
CA GLY A 675 16.82 21.00 -4.25
C GLY A 675 16.87 20.89 -2.73
N TYR A 676 15.75 20.77 -2.03
CA TYR A 676 15.68 20.58 -0.57
C TYR A 676 16.05 19.14 -0.14
N ARG A 677 17.19 18.65 -0.65
CA ARG A 677 17.64 17.26 -0.44
C ARG A 677 17.83 16.89 1.03
N LYS A 678 18.34 17.79 1.86
CA LYS A 678 18.50 17.55 3.32
C LYS A 678 17.16 17.35 4.01
N LEU A 679 16.18 18.17 3.65
CA LEU A 679 14.83 18.08 4.21
C LEU A 679 14.13 16.79 3.75
N ALA A 680 14.31 16.40 2.49
CA ALA A 680 13.84 15.10 2.00
C ALA A 680 14.46 13.92 2.77
N ALA A 681 15.75 13.97 3.08
CA ALA A 681 16.43 12.94 3.89
C ALA A 681 15.88 12.89 5.33
N GLU A 682 15.61 14.05 5.91
CA GLU A 682 14.99 14.11 7.23
C GLU A 682 13.56 13.54 7.21
N LEU A 683 12.76 13.83 6.18
CA LEU A 683 11.45 13.23 6.00
C LEU A 683 11.55 11.70 5.92
N VAL A 684 12.41 11.17 5.05
CA VAL A 684 12.66 9.72 4.96
C VAL A 684 13.04 9.15 6.34
N THR A 685 13.90 9.85 7.09
CA THR A 685 14.32 9.39 8.43
C THR A 685 13.14 9.32 9.40
N ARG A 686 12.22 10.27 9.36
CA ARG A 686 11.01 10.29 10.19
C ARG A 686 10.08 9.14 9.84
N LEU A 687 9.86 8.89 8.55
CA LEU A 687 9.03 7.77 8.07
C LEU A 687 9.63 6.41 8.47
N MET A 688 10.94 6.22 8.26
CA MET A 688 11.63 4.98 8.63
C MET A 688 11.58 4.70 10.14
N LYS A 689 11.63 5.73 10.99
CA LYS A 689 11.44 5.56 12.45
C LYS A 689 10.09 4.94 12.80
N ALA A 690 9.01 5.37 12.17
CA ALA A 690 7.67 4.82 12.38
C ALA A 690 7.59 3.35 11.91
N ILE A 691 8.08 3.07 10.72
CA ILE A 691 8.09 1.73 10.11
C ILE A 691 8.88 0.75 10.97
N ILE A 692 10.12 1.10 11.33
CA ILE A 692 11.01 0.27 12.15
C ILE A 692 10.37 -0.02 13.51
N LYS A 693 9.75 1.00 14.13
CA LYS A 693 9.03 0.84 15.39
C LYS A 693 7.94 -0.23 15.28
N SER A 694 7.10 -0.19 14.25
CA SER A 694 6.04 -1.17 14.02
C SER A 694 6.61 -2.57 13.78
N LEU A 695 7.63 -2.70 12.92
CA LEU A 695 8.28 -3.97 12.63
C LEU A 695 8.93 -4.62 13.88
N LYS A 696 9.50 -3.81 14.78
CA LYS A 696 10.12 -4.32 16.03
C LYS A 696 9.09 -4.69 17.11
N GLN A 697 7.99 -3.98 17.18
CA GLN A 697 6.95 -4.16 18.21
C GLN A 697 5.88 -5.18 17.81
N GLU A 698 5.47 -5.16 16.54
CA GLU A 698 4.31 -5.90 16.05
C GLU A 698 4.66 -6.95 14.97
N ASN A 699 5.90 -6.96 14.46
CA ASN A 699 6.39 -7.81 13.35
C ASN A 699 5.62 -7.60 12.03
N ILE A 700 5.04 -6.43 11.83
CA ILE A 700 4.23 -6.09 10.64
C ILE A 700 4.43 -4.63 10.23
N PHE A 701 4.18 -4.36 8.94
CA PHE A 701 3.91 -3.02 8.47
C PHE A 701 2.45 -2.65 8.77
N ARG A 702 2.18 -1.34 8.89
CA ARG A 702 0.82 -0.82 9.03
C ARG A 702 0.51 0.14 7.89
N ARG A 703 -0.76 0.26 7.52
CA ARG A 703 -1.19 1.10 6.41
C ARG A 703 -0.80 2.56 6.58
N TYR A 704 -0.88 3.08 7.81
CA TYR A 704 -0.48 4.44 8.16
C TYR A 704 0.06 4.48 9.60
N TYR A 705 0.69 5.61 9.95
CA TYR A 705 1.36 5.80 11.23
C TYR A 705 0.92 7.11 11.87
N HIS A 706 0.89 7.18 13.19
CA HIS A 706 0.52 8.40 13.91
C HIS A 706 1.70 9.39 13.94
N ALA A 707 1.47 10.63 13.55
CA ALA A 707 2.49 11.66 13.34
C ALA A 707 3.34 12.00 14.57
N GLU A 708 2.73 11.97 15.77
CA GLU A 708 3.41 12.31 17.03
C GLU A 708 3.98 11.08 17.75
N THR A 709 3.34 9.92 17.63
CA THR A 709 3.75 8.73 18.42
C THR A 709 4.45 7.66 17.59
N GLY A 710 4.28 7.67 16.26
CA GLY A 710 4.77 6.62 15.36
C GLY A 710 4.03 5.28 15.53
N GLN A 711 2.89 5.26 16.24
CA GLN A 711 2.04 4.07 16.35
C GLN A 711 1.45 3.73 14.99
N GLY A 712 1.63 2.49 14.55
CA GLY A 712 1.02 2.00 13.32
C GLY A 712 -0.46 1.69 13.51
N ALA A 713 -1.27 1.93 12.46
CA ALA A 713 -2.68 1.62 12.44
C ALA A 713 -3.16 1.26 11.01
N GLY A 714 -4.41 0.84 10.88
CA GLY A 714 -4.94 0.31 9.64
C GLY A 714 -4.51 -1.14 9.38
N GLU A 715 -4.63 -1.57 8.15
CA GLU A 715 -4.43 -2.96 7.72
C GLU A 715 -2.97 -3.39 7.88
N ARG A 716 -2.79 -4.67 8.24
CA ARG A 716 -1.48 -5.29 8.42
C ARG A 716 -0.81 -5.57 7.08
N ASN A 717 0.50 -5.29 6.98
CA ASN A 717 1.31 -5.48 5.78
C ASN A 717 0.66 -4.93 4.50
N ALA A 718 -0.03 -3.78 4.62
CA ALA A 718 -0.58 -3.06 3.49
C ALA A 718 0.55 -2.41 2.67
N LEU A 719 0.36 -2.36 1.35
CA LEU A 719 1.33 -1.77 0.41
C LEU A 719 1.65 -0.31 0.75
N ASP A 720 0.66 0.44 1.19
CA ASP A 720 0.78 1.87 1.53
C ASP A 720 1.68 2.14 2.74
N GLY A 721 1.98 1.10 3.53
CA GLY A 721 2.79 1.19 4.75
C GLY A 721 4.23 0.72 4.61
N LEU A 722 4.68 0.33 3.42
CA LEU A 722 6.03 -0.16 3.15
C LEU A 722 7.04 0.99 3.11
N ALA A 723 8.32 0.69 3.30
CA ALA A 723 9.38 1.70 3.25
C ALA A 723 9.51 2.35 1.86
N PRO A 724 9.66 3.69 1.78
CA PRO A 724 9.69 4.43 0.53
C PRO A 724 11.06 4.34 -0.17
N ILE A 725 11.38 3.15 -0.70
CA ILE A 725 12.68 2.83 -1.32
C ILE A 725 12.99 3.78 -2.49
N GLY A 726 11.99 4.09 -3.32
CA GLY A 726 12.15 5.02 -4.44
C GLY A 726 12.59 6.41 -3.99
N LEU A 727 11.90 6.98 -3.00
CA LEU A 727 12.25 8.28 -2.42
C LEU A 727 13.64 8.23 -1.75
N PHE A 728 13.96 7.14 -1.04
CA PHE A 728 15.28 6.97 -0.43
C PHE A 728 16.40 7.00 -1.48
N LEU A 729 16.28 6.23 -2.58
CA LEU A 729 17.27 6.22 -3.66
C LEU A 729 17.37 7.56 -4.37
N GLN A 730 16.26 8.24 -4.63
CA GLN A 730 16.25 9.59 -5.22
C GLN A 730 16.92 10.61 -4.28
N THR A 731 16.66 10.53 -2.98
CA THR A 731 17.28 11.38 -1.94
C THR A 731 18.78 11.12 -1.85
N LEU A 732 19.19 9.83 -1.93
CA LEU A 732 20.59 9.44 -2.01
C LEU A 732 21.24 9.91 -3.31
N GLY A 733 20.47 10.26 -4.34
CA GLY A 733 20.92 10.66 -5.66
C GLY A 733 21.48 9.51 -6.50
N VAL A 734 20.87 8.33 -6.39
CA VAL A 734 21.25 7.12 -7.13
C VAL A 734 20.09 6.67 -8.02
N GLU A 735 20.30 6.68 -9.32
CA GLU A 735 19.37 6.16 -10.34
C GLU A 735 20.06 4.99 -11.06
N LEU A 736 19.61 3.78 -10.76
CA LEU A 736 20.16 2.52 -11.31
C LEU A 736 19.56 2.27 -12.70
N LEU A 737 20.36 2.45 -13.75
CA LEU A 737 19.91 2.29 -15.15
C LEU A 737 20.12 0.85 -15.66
N SER A 738 21.24 0.21 -15.28
CA SER A 738 21.54 -1.18 -15.60
C SER A 738 22.63 -1.72 -14.68
N SER A 739 23.04 -2.97 -14.83
CA SER A 739 24.23 -3.53 -14.17
C SER A 739 25.54 -2.84 -14.58
N GLN A 740 25.54 -2.10 -15.69
CA GLN A 740 26.71 -1.44 -16.27
C GLN A 740 26.59 0.09 -16.30
N LYS A 741 25.47 0.65 -15.75
CA LYS A 741 25.23 2.08 -15.87
C LYS A 741 24.41 2.62 -14.70
N VAL A 742 24.93 3.67 -14.08
CA VAL A 742 24.26 4.39 -12.99
C VAL A 742 24.34 5.90 -13.23
N LYS A 743 23.26 6.60 -12.90
CA LYS A 743 23.26 8.06 -12.88
C LYS A 743 23.28 8.53 -11.43
N LEU A 744 24.18 9.46 -11.15
CA LEU A 744 24.44 10.00 -9.82
C LEU A 744 24.18 11.50 -9.82
N ARG A 745 23.61 12.02 -8.72
CA ARG A 745 23.32 13.45 -8.54
C ARG A 745 23.43 13.85 -7.07
N GLY A 746 24.04 15.00 -6.81
CA GLY A 746 24.16 15.58 -5.48
C GLY A 746 25.04 14.77 -4.54
N PHE A 747 24.95 15.05 -3.27
CA PHE A 747 25.70 14.40 -2.18
C PHE A 747 24.83 13.40 -1.42
N ASN A 748 25.45 12.54 -0.62
CA ASN A 748 24.73 11.71 0.35
C ASN A 748 24.29 12.58 1.54
N PRO A 749 22.98 12.79 1.74
CA PRO A 749 22.50 13.64 2.84
C PRO A 749 22.37 12.89 4.17
N PHE A 750 22.50 11.55 4.16
CA PHE A 750 22.41 10.74 5.38
C PHE A 750 23.72 10.76 6.17
N PRO A 751 23.68 10.58 7.50
CA PRO A 751 24.88 10.70 8.35
C PRO A 751 25.85 9.52 8.24
N TRP A 752 25.52 8.53 7.44
CA TRP A 752 26.32 7.31 7.23
C TRP A 752 26.54 7.05 5.73
N PRO A 753 27.60 6.30 5.36
CA PRO A 753 27.81 5.82 4.00
C PRO A 753 26.70 4.82 3.63
N VAL A 754 26.23 4.87 2.40
CA VAL A 754 25.22 3.92 1.88
C VAL A 754 25.82 3.14 0.73
N THR A 755 25.70 1.81 0.80
CA THR A 755 26.03 0.90 -0.30
C THR A 755 24.76 0.39 -0.95
N VAL A 756 24.63 0.59 -2.25
CA VAL A 756 23.52 0.06 -3.06
C VAL A 756 24.08 -0.98 -4.02
N LYS A 757 23.55 -2.21 -4.00
CA LYS A 757 23.96 -3.28 -4.91
C LYS A 757 22.81 -3.66 -5.85
N TYR A 758 23.10 -3.82 -7.12
CA TYR A 758 22.11 -4.17 -8.15
C TYR A 758 22.76 -4.98 -9.29
N ARG A 759 22.37 -6.24 -9.44
CA ARG A 759 22.86 -7.12 -10.52
C ARG A 759 24.40 -7.12 -10.68
N GLY A 760 25.12 -7.15 -9.57
CA GLY A 760 26.59 -7.11 -9.55
C GLY A 760 27.21 -5.71 -9.56
N LEU A 761 26.46 -4.67 -9.92
CA LEU A 761 26.87 -3.28 -9.72
C LEU A 761 26.84 -2.94 -8.23
N THR A 762 27.88 -2.26 -7.73
CA THR A 762 27.92 -1.73 -6.35
C THR A 762 28.20 -0.24 -6.39
N VAL A 763 27.35 0.54 -5.73
CA VAL A 763 27.49 2.00 -5.59
C VAL A 763 27.65 2.31 -4.11
N LEU A 764 28.81 2.78 -3.71
CA LEU A 764 29.08 3.26 -2.34
C LEU A 764 29.03 4.79 -2.34
N ARG A 765 28.02 5.35 -1.70
CA ARG A 765 27.82 6.80 -1.52
C ARG A 765 28.35 7.24 -0.17
N GLN A 766 29.41 8.03 -0.16
CA GLN A 766 29.91 8.74 1.02
C GLN A 766 29.43 10.20 0.98
N SER A 767 29.79 11.00 1.98
CA SER A 767 29.41 12.41 2.06
C SER A 767 29.96 13.24 0.88
N ASP A 768 31.23 13.03 0.53
CA ASP A 768 32.02 13.82 -0.42
C ASP A 768 32.27 13.12 -1.75
N LYS A 769 32.29 11.78 -1.77
CA LYS A 769 32.59 10.98 -2.96
C LYS A 769 31.73 9.76 -3.13
N THR A 770 31.69 9.26 -4.36
CA THR A 770 31.00 8.03 -4.72
C THR A 770 31.96 7.07 -5.40
N MET A 771 31.94 5.81 -4.97
CA MET A 771 32.64 4.72 -5.62
C MET A 771 31.62 3.81 -6.33
N VAL A 772 31.86 3.55 -7.60
CA VAL A 772 31.08 2.63 -8.43
C VAL A 772 31.96 1.45 -8.79
N ILE A 773 31.52 0.24 -8.42
CA ILE A 773 32.20 -1.01 -8.75
C ILE A 773 31.30 -1.80 -9.68
N PHE A 774 31.80 -2.07 -10.89
CA PHE A 774 31.06 -2.81 -11.91
C PHE A 774 31.21 -4.33 -11.75
N PRO A 775 30.33 -5.14 -12.37
CA PRO A 775 30.36 -6.61 -12.23
C PRO A 775 31.69 -7.27 -12.66
N ASN A 776 32.45 -6.63 -13.55
CA ASN A 776 33.80 -7.08 -13.98
C ASN A 776 34.92 -6.70 -13.01
N GLY A 777 34.63 -6.02 -11.89
CA GLY A 777 35.59 -5.55 -10.89
C GLY A 777 36.18 -4.16 -11.18
N GLN A 778 35.88 -3.54 -12.33
CA GLN A 778 36.34 -2.16 -12.62
C GLN A 778 35.69 -1.19 -11.62
N THR A 779 36.52 -0.30 -11.08
CA THR A 779 36.13 0.68 -10.08
C THR A 779 36.31 2.09 -10.59
N VAL A 780 35.31 2.95 -10.43
CA VAL A 780 35.33 4.38 -10.74
C VAL A 780 35.02 5.16 -9.48
N SER A 781 35.87 6.10 -9.12
CA SER A 781 35.64 7.03 -8.01
C SER A 781 35.37 8.42 -8.58
N ILE A 782 34.32 9.06 -8.09
CA ILE A 782 33.93 10.42 -8.48
C ILE A 782 33.65 11.27 -7.25
N ASP A 783 33.94 12.54 -7.30
CA ASP A 783 33.50 13.53 -6.32
C ASP A 783 32.01 13.79 -6.51
N ASN A 784 31.31 14.00 -5.41
CA ASN A 784 29.89 14.30 -5.44
C ASN A 784 29.67 15.74 -5.96
N ASP A 785 28.70 15.86 -6.90
CA ASP A 785 28.35 17.13 -7.55
C ASP A 785 26.82 17.20 -7.70
N ASP A 786 26.28 18.41 -7.66
CA ASP A 786 24.84 18.63 -7.88
C ASP A 786 24.41 18.38 -9.34
N GLN A 787 25.34 18.44 -10.28
CA GLN A 787 25.05 18.12 -11.68
C GLN A 787 24.88 16.60 -11.87
N PRO A 788 23.84 16.18 -12.61
CA PRO A 788 23.66 14.76 -12.92
C PRO A 788 24.83 14.21 -13.73
N ARG A 789 25.43 13.14 -13.25
CA ARG A 789 26.54 12.44 -13.93
C ARG A 789 26.20 10.98 -14.16
N VAL A 790 26.37 10.54 -15.40
CA VAL A 790 26.22 9.12 -15.76
C VAL A 790 27.60 8.47 -15.71
N VAL A 791 27.68 7.36 -14.97
CA VAL A 791 28.87 6.51 -14.87
C VAL A 791 28.51 5.18 -15.54
N SER A 792 29.25 4.81 -16.56
CA SER A 792 29.05 3.59 -17.33
C SER A 792 30.34 2.78 -17.43
N LEU A 793 30.19 1.48 -17.57
CA LEU A 793 31.22 0.57 -18.01
C LEU A 793 31.29 0.74 -19.54
N ASP A 794 32.43 1.19 -20.05
CA ASP A 794 32.68 1.34 -21.49
C ASP A 794 33.00 0.00 -22.16
#